data_3faf802bc3380dde3a91ad8c3d2f2015
#
_entry.id   3faf802bc3380dde3a91ad8c3d2f2015
#
_cell.length_a   1.000
_cell.length_b   1.000
_cell.length_c   1.000
_cell.angle_alpha   90.00
_cell.angle_beta   90.00
_cell.angle_gamma   90.00
#
_symmetry.space_group_name_H-M   'P 1'
#
loop_
_entity.id
_entity.type
_entity.pdbx_description
1 polymer ?
#
loop_
_entity_poly.entity_id
_entity_poly.type
_entity_poly.pdbx_seq_one_letter_code
_entity_poly.pdbx_strand_id
1 'polypeptide(L)'
;MQNATVLLAALILLPLLPATSASASAAQRMNNVIAGELVIDPPTLINLGFEWLISGDDNRDARVDVFYRKQGDRTWLAAMPLLRLQHERVYQGEGVFNVEMPNMFAGSILDLEENTSYEVRLVLSDPDGGGATRVVNVKTRAEPMPSAGGHIYHVYPPDWSGPKEPGAFDALMCAYNYYCGGGDTQTAGRPRVQPGDVILMHAGTYRYHPEYYTGDHRINATTPVEGTYYLAASGTADKPIVIKAAGDGAVIFDGGGNFNLFNVKAADYNYFEGVTFRNTEIAIWAGTQFIAGSSGLTVKHCRFENINLGVWSNWSGSSNFYIADNYFIGRDDPEHLMGWIGEFWKQFNGVEGQVFPPKLLSYTAVRVYGGGHVIAYNYVANFHDGIDVETYGNPDGSDAIHGPHYPPRKFWNRRPVSIDYYNNYMTNFHDNAFEIDGSMHNIRVMRNMMLNSASQPFCNQPAIGGPIYWIRNVAYNAPFGSVRMNNGAPGVYFLNNTILAETDARTTANSHWMNNLLLGENAAAEIFAVNTYTNYSSSDYNGFRVNPGAATSFEWNSPAWGVAQEYRDLLAAADGVQTPPDKFLVQRRYATLAEYSADTHQDTHSVLLDYDVFMHVPMLDAKDLHTVQKLYKAEDLDFRLRPGSAAVDRGAVIPNVTDHYSGVAPDLGALESGAPMPHYGPRS
;
A
#
# COMPACT_ATOMS: atom_id res chain seq x y z
N MET A 1 54.61 10.14 49.03
CA MET A 1 55.59 9.06 48.84
C MET A 1 55.14 8.37 47.60
N GLN A 2 55.60 8.82 46.47
CA GLN A 2 56.67 8.32 45.63
C GLN A 2 56.51 6.84 45.33
N ASN A 3 56.13 6.53 44.07
CA ASN A 3 57.08 5.81 43.21
C ASN A 3 56.59 5.92 41.72
N ALA A 4 57.45 6.56 40.94
CA ALA A 4 57.38 6.63 39.52
C ALA A 4 58.01 5.36 38.91
N THR A 5 57.35 4.74 37.93
CA THR A 5 57.98 3.72 37.10
C THR A 5 58.02 4.21 35.65
N VAL A 6 59.22 4.41 35.17
CA VAL A 6 59.57 4.77 33.80
C VAL A 6 59.42 3.53 32.91
N LEU A 7 58.63 3.63 31.86
CA LEU A 7 58.62 2.63 30.78
C LEU A 7 59.29 3.19 29.53
N LEU A 8 60.36 2.54 29.16
CA LEU A 8 61.16 2.77 27.94
C LEU A 8 60.30 2.38 26.71
N ALA A 9 60.08 3.33 25.81
CA ALA A 9 59.53 3.04 24.50
C ALA A 9 60.61 2.60 23.52
N ALA A 10 60.55 1.38 23.08
CA ALA A 10 61.37 0.86 21.96
C ALA A 10 60.67 1.22 20.64
N LEU A 11 61.31 2.09 19.86
CA LEU A 11 60.92 2.38 18.47
C LEU A 11 61.30 1.17 17.60
N ILE A 12 60.30 0.44 17.09
CA ILE A 12 60.48 -0.53 16.03
C ILE A 12 60.23 0.18 14.70
N LEU A 13 61.26 0.43 13.92
CA LEU A 13 61.18 0.85 12.53
C LEU A 13 60.68 -0.36 11.70
N LEU A 14 59.41 -0.33 11.28
CA LEU A 14 58.93 -1.20 10.19
C LEU A 14 59.27 -0.56 8.84
N PRO A 15 59.75 -1.33 7.86
CA PRO A 15 59.97 -0.81 6.53
C PRO A 15 58.61 -0.54 5.83
N LEU A 16 58.44 0.66 5.30
CA LEU A 16 57.37 1.00 4.39
C LEU A 16 57.47 0.15 3.12
N LEU A 17 56.61 -0.86 3.00
CA LEU A 17 56.32 -1.48 1.74
C LEU A 17 55.53 -0.51 0.87
N PRO A 18 55.84 -0.35 -0.43
CA PRO A 18 55.03 0.49 -1.30
C PRO A 18 53.61 -0.08 -1.39
N ALA A 19 52.59 0.74 -1.10
CA ALA A 19 51.23 0.41 -1.36
C ALA A 19 51.06 0.21 -2.88
N THR A 20 51.00 -1.03 -3.30
CA THR A 20 50.47 -1.33 -4.64
C THR A 20 49.04 -0.89 -4.67
N SER A 21 48.79 0.21 -5.36
CA SER A 21 47.44 0.58 -5.77
C SER A 21 46.92 -0.60 -6.61
N ALA A 22 46.05 -1.40 -6.00
CA ALA A 22 45.23 -2.33 -6.75
C ALA A 22 44.32 -1.42 -7.58
N SER A 23 44.62 -1.26 -8.86
CA SER A 23 43.67 -0.76 -9.83
C SER A 23 42.47 -1.70 -9.75
N ALA A 24 41.35 -1.19 -9.25
CA ALA A 24 40.08 -1.88 -9.40
C ALA A 24 39.94 -2.14 -10.91
N SER A 25 40.05 -3.39 -11.31
CA SER A 25 39.71 -3.81 -12.66
C SER A 25 38.30 -3.36 -12.89
N ALA A 26 38.09 -2.44 -13.83
CA ALA A 26 36.73 -2.08 -14.28
C ALA A 26 36.07 -3.41 -14.65
N ALA A 27 34.99 -3.75 -13.95
CA ALA A 27 34.24 -4.95 -14.25
C ALA A 27 33.85 -4.87 -15.73
N GLN A 28 34.19 -5.90 -16.49
CA GLN A 28 33.86 -5.95 -17.91
C GLN A 28 32.34 -5.88 -18.04
N ARG A 29 31.83 -4.89 -18.78
CA ARG A 29 30.40 -4.75 -19.04
C ARG A 29 29.89 -5.99 -19.75
N MET A 30 28.73 -6.47 -19.28
CA MET A 30 28.05 -7.62 -19.86
C MET A 30 26.68 -7.13 -20.38
N ASN A 31 26.66 -6.75 -21.66
CA ASN A 31 25.43 -6.20 -22.26
C ASN A 31 24.38 -7.30 -22.53
N ASN A 32 24.80 -8.51 -22.92
CA ASN A 32 23.85 -9.60 -23.11
C ASN A 32 23.20 -10.05 -21.81
N VAL A 33 21.90 -10.36 -21.87
CA VAL A 33 21.15 -10.84 -20.70
C VAL A 33 21.34 -12.35 -20.45
N ILE A 34 21.42 -12.71 -19.18
CA ILE A 34 21.36 -14.09 -18.72
C ILE A 34 20.14 -14.24 -17.80
N ALA A 35 19.19 -15.09 -18.21
CA ALA A 35 18.01 -15.39 -17.42
C ALA A 35 18.35 -16.13 -16.12
N GLY A 36 17.95 -15.57 -15.00
CA GLY A 36 18.03 -16.17 -13.68
C GLY A 36 16.74 -16.82 -13.19
N GLU A 37 16.50 -16.77 -11.89
CA GLU A 37 15.32 -17.32 -11.24
C GLU A 37 14.07 -16.48 -11.55
N LEU A 38 12.97 -17.15 -11.89
CA LEU A 38 11.63 -16.56 -11.94
C LEU A 38 10.91 -16.86 -10.64
N VAL A 39 10.51 -15.83 -9.92
CA VAL A 39 9.70 -15.90 -8.69
C VAL A 39 8.25 -15.53 -9.03
N ILE A 40 7.31 -16.32 -8.56
CA ILE A 40 5.88 -16.03 -8.64
C ILE A 40 5.46 -15.54 -7.26
N ASP A 41 4.99 -14.32 -7.18
CA ASP A 41 4.49 -13.75 -5.94
C ASP A 41 3.20 -14.44 -5.48
N PRO A 42 2.83 -14.32 -4.20
CA PRO A 42 1.54 -14.83 -3.73
C PRO A 42 0.39 -14.31 -4.59
N PRO A 43 -0.42 -15.17 -5.26
CA PRO A 43 -1.56 -14.74 -6.04
C PRO A 43 -2.59 -14.04 -5.16
N THR A 44 -3.21 -12.98 -5.67
CA THR A 44 -4.38 -12.36 -5.06
C THR A 44 -5.68 -12.88 -5.70
N LEU A 45 -6.80 -12.24 -5.46
CA LEU A 45 -8.08 -12.66 -6.06
C LEU A 45 -8.13 -12.36 -7.55
N ILE A 46 -7.57 -11.22 -7.96
CA ILE A 46 -7.72 -10.69 -9.33
C ILE A 46 -6.40 -10.30 -9.99
N ASN A 47 -5.26 -10.55 -9.35
CA ASN A 47 -3.96 -10.17 -9.92
C ASN A 47 -2.90 -11.25 -9.66
N LEU A 48 -1.90 -11.28 -10.55
CA LEU A 48 -0.71 -12.12 -10.42
C LEU A 48 0.53 -11.26 -10.52
N GLY A 49 1.55 -11.54 -9.69
CA GLY A 49 2.82 -10.86 -9.67
C GLY A 49 3.99 -11.78 -10.04
N PHE A 50 4.98 -11.21 -10.72
CA PHE A 50 6.18 -11.93 -11.17
C PHE A 50 7.41 -11.09 -10.90
N GLU A 51 8.49 -11.75 -10.49
CA GLU A 51 9.82 -11.19 -10.37
C GLU A 51 10.80 -12.11 -11.11
N TRP A 52 11.56 -11.57 -12.07
CA TRP A 52 12.52 -12.37 -12.83
C TRP A 52 13.93 -11.81 -12.66
N LEU A 53 14.73 -12.48 -11.86
CA LEU A 53 16.13 -12.13 -11.66
C LEU A 53 16.94 -12.39 -12.93
N ILE A 54 17.88 -11.52 -13.22
CA ILE A 54 18.78 -11.65 -14.36
C ILE A 54 20.23 -11.32 -13.96
N SER A 55 21.15 -11.59 -14.86
CA SER A 55 22.52 -11.07 -14.85
C SER A 55 22.82 -10.46 -16.20
N GLY A 56 23.77 -9.52 -16.26
CA GLY A 56 24.06 -8.76 -17.49
C GLY A 56 23.02 -7.68 -17.78
N ASP A 57 22.84 -7.35 -19.05
CA ASP A 57 22.03 -6.24 -19.53
C ASP A 57 22.48 -4.92 -18.90
N ASP A 58 23.82 -4.69 -18.91
CA ASP A 58 24.42 -3.50 -18.31
C ASP A 58 24.07 -2.20 -19.08
N ASN A 59 23.62 -2.30 -20.31
CA ASN A 59 23.09 -1.20 -21.13
C ASN A 59 21.57 -1.00 -21.01
N ARG A 60 20.86 -1.88 -20.26
CA ARG A 60 19.44 -1.76 -19.90
C ARG A 60 18.49 -1.72 -21.11
N ASP A 61 18.74 -2.50 -22.14
CA ASP A 61 17.88 -2.59 -23.32
C ASP A 61 17.15 -3.94 -23.49
N ALA A 62 17.37 -4.86 -22.55
CA ALA A 62 16.58 -6.07 -22.44
C ALA A 62 15.13 -5.79 -22.02
N ARG A 63 14.20 -6.66 -22.42
CA ARG A 63 12.77 -6.52 -22.20
C ARG A 63 12.14 -7.86 -21.87
N VAL A 64 11.08 -7.84 -21.04
CA VAL A 64 10.22 -9.01 -20.80
C VAL A 64 8.80 -8.69 -21.23
N ASP A 65 8.35 -9.32 -22.31
CA ASP A 65 6.96 -9.28 -22.74
C ASP A 65 6.15 -10.37 -22.01
N VAL A 66 4.91 -10.00 -21.64
CA VAL A 66 4.02 -10.85 -20.84
C VAL A 66 2.75 -11.16 -21.63
N PHE A 67 2.43 -12.45 -21.71
CA PHE A 67 1.20 -12.93 -22.30
C PHE A 67 0.50 -13.88 -21.34
N TYR A 68 -0.84 -13.86 -21.34
CA TYR A 68 -1.62 -14.72 -20.46
C TYR A 68 -2.88 -15.21 -21.15
N ARG A 69 -3.42 -16.32 -20.65
CA ARG A 69 -4.73 -16.84 -21.05
C ARG A 69 -5.31 -17.71 -19.93
N LYS A 70 -6.62 -17.85 -19.88
CA LYS A 70 -7.22 -18.88 -19.03
C LYS A 70 -6.76 -20.26 -19.50
N GLN A 71 -6.56 -21.16 -18.57
CA GLN A 71 -6.16 -22.52 -18.89
C GLN A 71 -7.20 -23.19 -19.81
N GLY A 72 -6.77 -23.65 -20.97
CA GLY A 72 -7.62 -24.24 -22.00
C GLY A 72 -8.04 -23.29 -23.12
N ASP A 73 -7.86 -21.97 -22.96
CA ASP A 73 -8.14 -21.03 -24.04
C ASP A 73 -7.05 -21.10 -25.12
N ARG A 74 -7.43 -20.76 -26.35
CA ARG A 74 -6.50 -20.78 -27.50
C ARG A 74 -5.76 -19.42 -27.66
N THR A 75 -6.42 -18.32 -27.30
CA THR A 75 -5.94 -16.97 -27.55
C THR A 75 -5.09 -16.48 -26.39
N TRP A 76 -3.90 -15.98 -26.67
CA TRP A 76 -3.05 -15.26 -25.74
C TRP A 76 -3.39 -13.77 -25.75
N LEU A 77 -3.60 -13.20 -24.59
CA LEU A 77 -3.75 -11.78 -24.36
C LEU A 77 -2.40 -11.20 -23.93
N ALA A 78 -2.12 -9.98 -24.32
CA ALA A 78 -0.92 -9.27 -23.86
C ALA A 78 -1.21 -8.56 -22.53
N ALA A 79 -0.22 -8.52 -21.63
CA ALA A 79 -0.20 -7.66 -20.47
C ALA A 79 0.91 -6.61 -20.62
N MET A 80 1.00 -5.67 -19.67
CA MET A 80 2.13 -4.77 -19.61
C MET A 80 3.44 -5.56 -19.52
N PRO A 81 4.52 -5.12 -20.19
CA PRO A 81 5.85 -5.68 -19.98
C PRO A 81 6.25 -5.57 -18.50
N LEU A 82 7.09 -6.48 -18.03
CA LEU A 82 7.68 -6.32 -16.70
C LEU A 82 8.58 -5.10 -16.66
N LEU A 83 8.52 -4.36 -15.56
CA LEU A 83 9.38 -3.21 -15.31
C LEU A 83 10.82 -3.66 -15.05
N ARG A 84 11.76 -2.99 -15.70
CA ARG A 84 13.20 -3.19 -15.49
C ARG A 84 13.66 -2.48 -14.22
N LEU A 85 14.27 -3.21 -13.30
CA LEU A 85 14.93 -2.72 -12.09
C LEU A 85 16.41 -3.11 -12.14
N GLN A 86 17.29 -2.16 -11.83
CA GLN A 86 18.73 -2.39 -11.91
C GLN A 86 19.47 -1.40 -11.02
N HIS A 87 19.78 -1.82 -9.80
CA HIS A 87 20.60 -1.05 -8.87
C HIS A 87 20.03 0.33 -8.45
N GLU A 88 18.75 0.61 -8.69
CA GLU A 88 18.10 1.77 -8.09
C GLU A 88 18.27 1.69 -6.57
N ARG A 89 18.66 2.80 -5.96
CA ARG A 89 18.94 2.85 -4.53
C ARG A 89 17.95 3.73 -3.81
N VAL A 90 17.37 3.18 -2.75
CA VAL A 90 16.53 3.91 -1.81
C VAL A 90 17.34 4.14 -0.54
N TYR A 91 17.50 5.41 -0.14
CA TYR A 91 18.41 5.73 0.93
C TYR A 91 17.91 6.85 1.84
N GLN A 92 17.91 6.61 3.15
CA GLN A 92 17.65 7.63 4.18
C GLN A 92 18.65 7.52 5.35
N GLY A 93 19.85 7.08 5.10
CA GLY A 93 20.88 6.85 6.11
C GLY A 93 21.05 5.39 6.49
N GLU A 94 22.26 5.03 6.86
CA GLU A 94 22.67 3.65 7.15
C GLU A 94 21.86 2.99 8.29
N GLY A 95 21.28 3.78 9.19
CA GLY A 95 20.49 3.27 10.31
C GLY A 95 18.98 3.17 10.03
N VAL A 96 18.50 3.68 8.88
CA VAL A 96 17.08 3.71 8.53
C VAL A 96 16.83 2.77 7.36
N PHE A 97 17.27 3.10 6.16
CA PHE A 97 17.31 2.19 5.02
C PHE A 97 18.36 2.61 4.00
N ASN A 98 18.98 1.60 3.41
CA ASN A 98 19.95 1.68 2.33
C ASN A 98 19.73 0.46 1.44
N VAL A 99 18.70 0.54 0.59
CA VAL A 99 18.20 -0.57 -0.20
C VAL A 99 18.59 -0.39 -1.65
N GLU A 100 19.32 -1.33 -2.19
CA GLU A 100 19.69 -1.40 -3.62
C GLU A 100 18.87 -2.49 -4.30
N MET A 101 18.23 -2.14 -5.41
CA MET A 101 17.43 -3.10 -6.17
C MET A 101 18.30 -4.19 -6.81
N PRO A 102 17.87 -5.45 -6.76
CA PRO A 102 18.46 -6.50 -7.55
C PRO A 102 18.37 -6.20 -9.06
N ASN A 103 19.26 -6.80 -9.83
CA ASN A 103 19.16 -6.80 -11.29
C ASN A 103 18.02 -7.73 -11.72
N MET A 104 16.87 -7.17 -12.10
CA MET A 104 15.65 -7.94 -12.30
C MET A 104 14.61 -7.23 -13.16
N PHE A 105 13.60 -7.98 -13.52
CA PHE A 105 12.32 -7.48 -13.99
C PHE A 105 11.22 -7.83 -12.99
N ALA A 106 10.24 -6.95 -12.78
CA ALA A 106 9.07 -7.24 -11.97
C ALA A 106 7.80 -6.64 -12.59
N GLY A 107 6.65 -7.28 -12.39
CA GLY A 107 5.39 -6.77 -12.92
C GLY A 107 4.20 -7.68 -12.67
N SER A 108 3.02 -7.18 -13.01
CA SER A 108 1.75 -7.82 -12.70
C SER A 108 0.89 -8.05 -13.94
N ILE A 109 0.04 -9.08 -13.87
CA ILE A 109 -1.14 -9.22 -14.70
C ILE A 109 -2.35 -8.84 -13.85
N LEU A 110 -3.21 -7.98 -14.37
CA LEU A 110 -4.24 -7.27 -13.64
C LEU A 110 -5.65 -7.73 -14.05
N ASP A 111 -6.63 -7.47 -13.16
CA ASP A 111 -8.06 -7.64 -13.44
C ASP A 111 -8.46 -9.02 -13.98
N LEU A 112 -7.89 -10.05 -13.41
CA LEU A 112 -8.20 -11.44 -13.71
C LEU A 112 -9.48 -11.91 -12.99
N GLU A 113 -10.04 -13.01 -13.43
CA GLU A 113 -11.13 -13.66 -12.70
C GLU A 113 -10.59 -14.40 -11.46
N GLU A 114 -11.31 -14.31 -10.37
CA GLU A 114 -10.98 -15.04 -9.15
C GLU A 114 -11.13 -16.56 -9.33
N ASN A 115 -10.43 -17.32 -8.49
CA ASN A 115 -10.48 -18.80 -8.46
C ASN A 115 -10.21 -19.46 -9.84
N THR A 116 -9.46 -18.78 -10.71
CA THR A 116 -9.27 -19.17 -12.11
C THR A 116 -7.81 -19.50 -12.39
N SER A 117 -7.57 -20.59 -13.12
CA SER A 117 -6.22 -20.98 -13.53
C SER A 117 -5.83 -20.31 -14.85
N TYR A 118 -4.64 -19.73 -14.86
CA TYR A 118 -4.05 -19.06 -16.01
C TYR A 118 -2.74 -19.71 -16.42
N GLU A 119 -2.50 -19.78 -17.73
CA GLU A 119 -1.17 -19.98 -18.29
C GLU A 119 -0.58 -18.61 -18.56
N VAL A 120 0.65 -18.39 -18.10
CA VAL A 120 1.39 -17.13 -18.28
C VAL A 120 2.70 -17.44 -19.01
N ARG A 121 2.94 -16.71 -20.10
CA ARG A 121 4.16 -16.79 -20.90
C ARG A 121 4.93 -15.48 -20.79
N LEU A 122 6.14 -15.57 -20.24
CA LEU A 122 7.06 -14.46 -20.13
C LEU A 122 8.21 -14.68 -21.14
N VAL A 123 8.49 -13.66 -21.96
CA VAL A 123 9.48 -13.71 -23.03
C VAL A 123 10.54 -12.64 -22.76
N LEU A 124 11.67 -13.06 -22.24
CA LEU A 124 12.87 -12.22 -22.08
C LEU A 124 13.60 -12.17 -23.41
N SER A 125 13.90 -10.97 -23.87
CA SER A 125 14.68 -10.71 -25.09
C SER A 125 15.64 -9.57 -24.87
N ASP A 126 16.76 -9.59 -25.57
CA ASP A 126 17.84 -8.63 -25.48
C ASP A 126 18.48 -8.46 -26.86
N PRO A 127 18.66 -7.23 -27.39
CA PRO A 127 19.28 -6.97 -28.68
C PRO A 127 20.73 -7.45 -28.76
N ASP A 128 21.47 -7.43 -27.64
CA ASP A 128 22.86 -7.87 -27.54
C ASP A 128 23.02 -9.39 -27.38
N GLY A 129 21.90 -10.08 -27.29
CA GLY A 129 21.84 -11.54 -27.17
C GLY A 129 21.49 -12.05 -25.80
N GLY A 130 21.20 -13.31 -25.76
CA GLY A 130 20.58 -13.95 -24.62
C GLY A 130 19.06 -13.94 -24.73
N GLY A 131 18.40 -14.33 -23.70
CA GLY A 131 16.95 -14.38 -23.65
C GLY A 131 16.45 -15.75 -23.24
N ALA A 132 15.19 -15.79 -22.85
CA ALA A 132 14.51 -17.02 -22.43
C ALA A 132 12.99 -16.85 -22.50
N THR A 133 12.30 -17.97 -22.69
CA THR A 133 10.84 -18.02 -22.50
C THR A 133 10.53 -18.90 -21.31
N ARG A 134 9.62 -18.44 -20.46
CA ARG A 134 9.04 -19.20 -19.36
C ARG A 134 7.54 -19.28 -19.53
N VAL A 135 6.98 -20.47 -19.35
CA VAL A 135 5.53 -20.68 -19.29
C VAL A 135 5.24 -21.28 -17.92
N VAL A 136 4.36 -20.62 -17.20
CA VAL A 136 3.94 -21.04 -15.85
C VAL A 136 2.42 -21.10 -15.73
N ASN A 137 1.94 -22.00 -14.87
CA ASN A 137 0.52 -22.09 -14.53
C ASN A 137 0.33 -21.52 -13.14
N VAL A 138 -0.53 -20.52 -13.01
CA VAL A 138 -0.83 -19.85 -11.75
C VAL A 138 -2.34 -19.71 -11.60
N LYS A 139 -2.82 -19.90 -10.38
CA LYS A 139 -4.25 -19.78 -10.08
C LYS A 139 -4.48 -18.58 -9.15
N THR A 140 -5.41 -17.70 -9.52
CA THR A 140 -5.91 -16.65 -8.63
C THR A 140 -6.65 -17.26 -7.45
N ARG A 141 -6.62 -16.57 -6.30
CA ARG A 141 -7.35 -17.05 -5.11
C ARG A 141 -8.86 -16.87 -5.27
N ALA A 142 -9.62 -17.67 -4.56
CA ALA A 142 -11.04 -17.44 -4.34
C ALA A 142 -11.24 -16.46 -3.18
N GLU A 143 -12.35 -15.74 -3.19
CA GLU A 143 -12.80 -15.01 -2.01
C GLU A 143 -13.01 -15.99 -0.85
N PRO A 144 -12.46 -15.72 0.35
CA PRO A 144 -12.64 -16.61 1.50
C PRO A 144 -14.12 -16.70 1.92
N MET A 145 -14.56 -17.92 2.18
CA MET A 145 -15.94 -18.20 2.57
C MET A 145 -15.98 -19.19 3.73
N PRO A 146 -17.00 -19.14 4.61
CA PRO A 146 -17.24 -20.19 5.58
C PRO A 146 -17.41 -21.55 4.88
N SER A 147 -16.81 -22.59 5.43
CA SER A 147 -16.95 -23.94 4.87
C SER A 147 -18.27 -24.59 5.32
N ALA A 148 -18.78 -25.50 4.50
CA ALA A 148 -19.93 -26.33 4.87
C ALA A 148 -19.52 -27.49 5.77
N GLY A 149 -20.37 -27.88 6.72
CA GLY A 149 -20.24 -29.11 7.51
C GLY A 149 -19.36 -29.01 8.76
N GLY A 150 -18.92 -27.82 9.14
CA GLY A 150 -18.31 -27.56 10.45
C GLY A 150 -19.33 -27.55 11.59
N HIS A 151 -18.86 -27.62 12.81
CA HIS A 151 -19.72 -27.52 13.98
C HIS A 151 -20.21 -26.06 14.14
N ILE A 152 -21.46 -25.91 14.55
CA ILE A 152 -22.03 -24.58 14.81
C ILE A 152 -22.20 -24.40 16.31
N TYR A 153 -21.57 -23.38 16.86
CA TYR A 153 -21.69 -22.97 18.25
C TYR A 153 -22.50 -21.68 18.34
N HIS A 154 -23.55 -21.66 19.18
CA HIS A 154 -24.33 -20.46 19.44
C HIS A 154 -23.82 -19.77 20.69
N VAL A 155 -23.64 -18.45 20.62
CA VAL A 155 -23.21 -17.60 21.74
C VAL A 155 -24.18 -16.46 21.92
N TYR A 156 -24.74 -16.32 23.12
CA TYR A 156 -25.65 -15.27 23.50
C TYR A 156 -24.97 -14.28 24.45
N PRO A 157 -25.32 -12.98 24.41
CA PRO A 157 -24.78 -12.05 25.38
C PRO A 157 -25.33 -12.35 26.82
N PRO A 158 -24.62 -11.94 27.87
CA PRO A 158 -25.00 -12.25 29.25
C PRO A 158 -26.40 -11.75 29.66
N ASP A 159 -26.86 -10.67 29.06
CA ASP A 159 -28.17 -10.04 29.29
C ASP A 159 -29.29 -10.55 28.37
N TRP A 160 -29.04 -11.61 27.62
CA TRP A 160 -30.05 -12.21 26.75
C TRP A 160 -31.23 -12.77 27.52
N SER A 161 -32.43 -12.31 27.22
CA SER A 161 -33.68 -12.71 27.90
C SER A 161 -34.56 -13.66 27.08
N GLY A 162 -34.21 -13.91 25.82
CA GLY A 162 -34.94 -14.81 24.93
C GLY A 162 -34.58 -16.29 25.11
N PRO A 163 -35.26 -17.18 24.38
CA PRO A 163 -34.87 -18.58 24.32
C PRO A 163 -33.47 -18.74 23.73
N LYS A 164 -32.70 -19.71 24.18
CA LYS A 164 -31.39 -20.06 23.67
C LYS A 164 -31.41 -21.42 23.00
N GLU A 165 -30.61 -21.61 21.98
CA GLU A 165 -30.36 -22.90 21.37
C GLU A 165 -29.78 -23.89 22.42
N PRO A 166 -30.17 -25.17 22.36
CA PRO A 166 -29.62 -26.16 23.27
C PRO A 166 -28.10 -26.28 23.15
N GLY A 167 -27.39 -26.21 24.28
CA GLY A 167 -25.93 -26.26 24.29
C GLY A 167 -25.20 -24.95 23.93
N ALA A 168 -25.94 -23.87 23.87
CA ALA A 168 -25.37 -22.52 23.61
C ALA A 168 -24.48 -22.04 24.78
N PHE A 169 -23.60 -21.11 24.49
CA PHE A 169 -22.66 -20.49 25.41
C PHE A 169 -23.07 -19.03 25.73
N ASP A 170 -22.62 -18.54 26.87
CA ASP A 170 -22.85 -17.17 27.34
C ASP A 170 -21.65 -16.25 27.09
N ALA A 171 -20.54 -16.78 26.54
CA ALA A 171 -19.35 -16.02 26.21
C ALA A 171 -18.62 -16.63 25.02
N LEU A 172 -18.03 -15.79 24.17
CA LEU A 172 -17.27 -16.22 22.99
C LEU A 172 -16.18 -17.25 23.34
N MET A 173 -15.37 -16.95 24.33
CA MET A 173 -14.22 -17.82 24.66
C MET A 173 -14.64 -19.18 25.24
N CYS A 174 -15.86 -19.29 25.78
CA CYS A 174 -16.42 -20.57 26.21
C CYS A 174 -16.79 -21.48 25.03
N ALA A 175 -17.21 -20.89 23.91
CA ALA A 175 -17.42 -21.60 22.66
C ALA A 175 -16.09 -21.90 21.95
N TYR A 176 -15.18 -20.95 21.95
CA TYR A 176 -13.89 -21.05 21.25
C TYR A 176 -12.93 -22.03 21.90
N ASN A 177 -12.86 -22.04 23.26
CA ASN A 177 -12.00 -22.91 24.05
C ASN A 177 -12.79 -23.94 24.85
N TYR A 178 -12.13 -25.01 25.29
CA TYR A 178 -12.74 -25.98 26.20
C TYR A 178 -12.99 -25.43 27.60
N TYR A 179 -12.23 -24.44 28.00
CA TYR A 179 -12.32 -23.86 29.33
C TYR A 179 -13.34 -22.73 29.37
N CYS A 180 -14.26 -22.84 30.29
CA CYS A 180 -15.27 -21.83 30.55
C CYS A 180 -15.67 -21.86 32.04
N GLY A 181 -15.01 -21.05 32.85
CA GLY A 181 -15.28 -20.90 34.28
C GLY A 181 -14.75 -22.05 35.15
N GLY A 182 -14.11 -21.71 36.26
CA GLY A 182 -13.51 -22.66 37.21
C GLY A 182 -11.97 -22.58 37.25
N GLY A 183 -11.34 -23.20 38.20
CA GLY A 183 -9.93 -23.01 38.54
C GLY A 183 -8.90 -23.82 37.73
N ASP A 184 -9.27 -24.43 36.60
CA ASP A 184 -8.34 -25.23 35.82
C ASP A 184 -7.59 -24.38 34.77
N THR A 185 -6.43 -23.91 35.17
CA THR A 185 -5.53 -23.15 34.31
C THR A 185 -4.83 -23.98 33.22
N GLN A 186 -4.84 -25.32 33.35
CA GLN A 186 -4.19 -26.19 32.35
C GLN A 186 -5.00 -26.33 31.07
N THR A 187 -6.31 -26.15 31.14
CA THR A 187 -7.20 -26.16 29.96
C THR A 187 -7.58 -24.77 29.50
N ALA A 188 -7.20 -23.72 30.21
CA ALA A 188 -7.40 -22.35 29.81
C ALA A 188 -6.65 -22.07 28.48
N GLY A 189 -7.37 -21.58 27.50
CA GLY A 189 -6.79 -21.34 26.17
C GLY A 189 -6.61 -22.57 25.30
N ARG A 190 -7.01 -23.75 25.70
CA ARG A 190 -7.05 -24.92 24.82
C ARG A 190 -8.25 -24.80 23.86
N PRO A 191 -8.02 -24.69 22.52
CA PRO A 191 -9.11 -24.55 21.58
C PRO A 191 -10.08 -25.74 21.57
N ARG A 192 -11.37 -25.43 21.56
CA ARG A 192 -12.47 -26.37 21.26
C ARG A 192 -12.71 -26.41 19.76
N VAL A 193 -12.70 -25.23 19.13
CA VAL A 193 -12.97 -25.08 17.72
C VAL A 193 -11.94 -25.80 16.85
N GLN A 194 -12.41 -26.33 15.73
CA GLN A 194 -11.63 -27.02 14.72
C GLN A 194 -11.75 -26.28 13.37
N PRO A 195 -10.86 -26.53 12.40
CA PRO A 195 -10.99 -25.96 11.07
C PRO A 195 -12.37 -26.25 10.45
N GLY A 196 -13.06 -25.19 10.07
CA GLY A 196 -14.39 -25.21 9.47
C GLY A 196 -15.54 -24.95 10.45
N ASP A 197 -15.27 -24.84 11.74
CA ASP A 197 -16.29 -24.54 12.74
C ASP A 197 -16.76 -23.08 12.65
N VAL A 198 -18.02 -22.85 13.03
CA VAL A 198 -18.68 -21.56 13.01
C VAL A 198 -19.21 -21.21 14.40
N ILE A 199 -18.84 -20.06 14.90
CA ILE A 199 -19.43 -19.46 16.11
C ILE A 199 -20.41 -18.38 15.67
N LEU A 200 -21.71 -18.62 15.90
CA LEU A 200 -22.77 -17.67 15.66
C LEU A 200 -23.00 -16.82 16.91
N MET A 201 -22.69 -15.53 16.77
CA MET A 201 -22.90 -14.53 17.81
C MET A 201 -24.29 -13.94 17.67
N HIS A 202 -25.14 -14.09 18.69
CA HIS A 202 -26.47 -13.52 18.73
C HIS A 202 -26.45 -12.04 19.09
N ALA A 203 -27.49 -11.29 18.72
CA ALA A 203 -27.55 -9.86 18.90
C ALA A 203 -27.33 -9.41 20.35
N GLY A 204 -26.50 -8.40 20.55
CA GLY A 204 -26.20 -7.77 21.83
C GLY A 204 -24.77 -7.27 21.95
N THR A 205 -24.44 -6.82 23.16
CA THR A 205 -23.11 -6.29 23.47
C THR A 205 -22.31 -7.28 24.28
N TYR A 206 -21.13 -7.62 23.75
CA TYR A 206 -20.19 -8.54 24.39
C TYR A 206 -19.01 -7.73 24.94
N ARG A 207 -18.75 -7.93 26.23
CA ARG A 207 -17.58 -7.41 26.92
C ARG A 207 -16.76 -8.56 27.48
N TYR A 208 -15.46 -8.39 27.49
CA TYR A 208 -14.60 -9.37 28.13
C TYR A 208 -14.74 -9.26 29.66
N HIS A 209 -15.08 -10.39 30.31
CA HIS A 209 -15.14 -10.48 31.74
C HIS A 209 -14.29 -11.67 32.22
N PRO A 210 -13.14 -11.43 32.86
CA PRO A 210 -12.24 -12.51 33.32
C PRO A 210 -12.92 -13.57 34.19
N GLU A 211 -13.89 -13.17 35.00
CA GLU A 211 -14.65 -14.04 35.85
C GLU A 211 -15.45 -15.12 35.12
N TYR A 212 -15.82 -14.90 33.89
CA TYR A 212 -16.49 -15.91 33.06
C TYR A 212 -15.55 -17.03 32.64
N TYR A 213 -14.25 -16.84 32.73
CA TYR A 213 -13.25 -17.79 32.26
C TYR A 213 -12.53 -18.48 33.40
N THR A 214 -12.28 -17.80 34.49
CA THR A 214 -11.40 -18.25 35.57
C THR A 214 -12.07 -18.32 36.95
N GLY A 215 -13.15 -17.60 37.14
CA GLY A 215 -13.73 -17.35 38.46
C GLY A 215 -12.82 -16.53 39.39
N ASP A 216 -11.67 -16.04 38.89
CA ASP A 216 -10.72 -15.24 39.64
C ASP A 216 -10.61 -13.85 39.08
N HIS A 217 -11.19 -12.87 39.75
CA HIS A 217 -11.21 -11.45 39.36
C HIS A 217 -9.82 -10.78 39.36
N ARG A 218 -8.79 -11.46 39.86
CA ARG A 218 -7.43 -10.92 39.92
C ARG A 218 -6.62 -11.22 38.65
N ILE A 219 -7.11 -12.14 37.82
CA ILE A 219 -6.42 -12.49 36.58
C ILE A 219 -6.57 -11.31 35.60
N ASN A 220 -5.45 -10.90 35.03
CA ASN A 220 -5.30 -9.80 34.09
C ASN A 220 -5.52 -8.37 34.64
N ALA A 221 -5.76 -8.22 35.96
CA ALA A 221 -6.00 -6.90 36.54
C ALA A 221 -4.80 -5.93 36.42
N THR A 222 -3.63 -6.39 36.01
CA THR A 222 -2.40 -5.60 35.92
C THR A 222 -1.72 -5.69 34.57
N THR A 223 -2.32 -6.35 33.58
CA THR A 223 -1.72 -6.51 32.25
C THR A 223 -2.28 -5.48 31.26
N PRO A 224 -1.48 -4.95 30.34
CA PRO A 224 -1.97 -4.02 29.32
C PRO A 224 -2.90 -4.68 28.29
N VAL A 225 -3.12 -5.98 28.38
CA VAL A 225 -3.98 -6.78 27.50
C VAL A 225 -5.23 -7.30 28.21
N GLU A 226 -5.56 -6.73 29.37
CA GLU A 226 -6.82 -7.01 30.05
C GLU A 226 -8.01 -6.71 29.11
N GLY A 227 -8.99 -7.59 29.12
CA GLY A 227 -10.14 -7.48 28.22
C GLY A 227 -9.90 -7.98 26.79
N THR A 228 -8.78 -8.67 26.52
CA THR A 228 -8.43 -9.15 25.17
C THR A 228 -8.93 -10.58 24.95
N TYR A 229 -9.59 -10.78 23.80
CA TYR A 229 -9.91 -12.11 23.28
C TYR A 229 -8.70 -12.70 22.54
N TYR A 230 -8.04 -13.72 23.13
CA TYR A 230 -6.92 -14.42 22.50
C TYR A 230 -7.42 -15.62 21.71
N LEU A 231 -7.31 -15.57 20.38
CA LEU A 231 -7.67 -16.66 19.49
C LEU A 231 -6.40 -17.42 19.10
N ALA A 232 -6.29 -18.66 19.55
CA ALA A 232 -5.07 -19.47 19.37
C ALA A 232 -5.27 -20.64 18.39
N ALA A 233 -6.49 -20.89 17.91
CA ALA A 233 -6.77 -21.93 16.94
C ALA A 233 -6.52 -21.45 15.51
N SER A 234 -5.96 -22.33 14.69
CA SER A 234 -5.79 -22.09 13.25
C SER A 234 -6.78 -22.91 12.45
N GLY A 235 -7.44 -22.24 11.49
CA GLY A 235 -8.17 -22.89 10.41
C GLY A 235 -7.25 -23.27 9.25
N THR A 236 -7.85 -23.46 8.07
CA THR A 236 -7.16 -23.62 6.79
C THR A 236 -7.85 -22.75 5.71
N ALA A 237 -7.23 -22.59 4.57
CA ALA A 237 -7.78 -21.74 3.49
C ALA A 237 -9.18 -22.16 3.04
N ASP A 238 -9.47 -23.45 3.03
CA ASP A 238 -10.75 -24.04 2.67
C ASP A 238 -11.68 -24.30 3.88
N LYS A 239 -11.17 -24.17 5.09
CA LYS A 239 -11.87 -24.40 6.36
C LYS A 239 -11.46 -23.37 7.41
N PRO A 240 -11.81 -22.09 7.24
CA PRO A 240 -11.52 -21.09 8.26
C PRO A 240 -12.32 -21.35 9.54
N ILE A 241 -11.84 -20.84 10.66
CA ILE A 241 -12.60 -20.75 11.91
C ILE A 241 -13.38 -19.45 11.88
N VAL A 242 -14.70 -19.53 11.94
CA VAL A 242 -15.60 -18.41 11.68
C VAL A 242 -16.26 -17.89 12.95
N ILE A 243 -16.17 -16.58 13.18
CA ILE A 243 -16.91 -15.83 14.19
C ILE A 243 -17.81 -14.84 13.41
N LYS A 244 -19.11 -15.04 13.45
CA LYS A 244 -20.02 -14.20 12.68
C LYS A 244 -21.32 -13.89 13.39
N ALA A 245 -21.96 -12.79 12.98
CA ALA A 245 -23.29 -12.45 13.47
C ALA A 245 -24.33 -13.49 13.04
N ALA A 246 -25.23 -13.84 13.95
CA ALA A 246 -26.31 -14.80 13.68
C ALA A 246 -27.41 -14.23 12.73
N GLY A 247 -27.45 -12.92 12.53
CA GLY A 247 -28.43 -12.26 11.67
C GLY A 247 -29.72 -11.81 12.38
N ASP A 248 -29.77 -11.92 13.69
CA ASP A 248 -30.93 -11.55 14.54
C ASP A 248 -30.80 -10.15 15.15
N GLY A 249 -29.77 -9.38 14.77
CA GLY A 249 -29.54 -8.02 15.20
C GLY A 249 -28.06 -7.69 15.29
N ALA A 250 -27.75 -6.51 15.82
CA ALA A 250 -26.39 -6.02 15.95
C ALA A 250 -25.57 -6.81 16.98
N VAL A 251 -24.40 -7.28 16.58
CA VAL A 251 -23.42 -7.95 17.45
C VAL A 251 -22.26 -7.00 17.70
N ILE A 252 -22.03 -6.61 18.95
CA ILE A 252 -21.08 -5.58 19.32
C ILE A 252 -20.05 -6.13 20.31
N PHE A 253 -18.80 -6.18 19.91
CA PHE A 253 -17.67 -6.39 20.82
C PHE A 253 -17.16 -5.03 21.32
N ASP A 254 -17.37 -4.74 22.59
CA ASP A 254 -17.05 -3.47 23.22
C ASP A 254 -15.83 -3.64 24.14
N GLY A 255 -14.73 -2.98 23.79
CA GLY A 255 -13.47 -3.07 24.56
C GLY A 255 -13.46 -2.26 25.84
N GLY A 256 -14.46 -1.33 26.04
CA GLY A 256 -14.49 -0.50 27.25
C GLY A 256 -13.25 0.38 27.43
N GLY A 257 -12.54 0.71 26.34
CA GLY A 257 -11.29 1.48 26.38
C GLY A 257 -10.04 0.62 26.61
N ASN A 258 -10.11 -0.70 26.40
CA ASN A 258 -8.95 -1.57 26.52
C ASN A 258 -7.89 -1.31 25.45
N PHE A 259 -6.69 -1.86 25.65
CA PHE A 259 -5.57 -1.70 24.72
C PHE A 259 -5.73 -2.55 23.44
N ASN A 260 -6.22 -3.78 23.57
CA ASN A 260 -6.41 -4.67 22.42
C ASN A 260 -7.68 -5.53 22.61
N LEU A 261 -8.55 -5.57 21.62
CA LEU A 261 -9.81 -6.30 21.72
C LEU A 261 -9.67 -7.75 21.25
N PHE A 262 -9.14 -7.97 20.03
CA PHE A 262 -8.84 -9.31 19.52
C PHE A 262 -7.36 -9.47 19.21
N ASN A 263 -6.80 -10.60 19.59
CA ASN A 263 -5.43 -10.98 19.30
C ASN A 263 -5.41 -12.33 18.58
N VAL A 264 -4.95 -12.32 17.34
CA VAL A 264 -4.86 -13.50 16.48
C VAL A 264 -3.41 -13.81 16.07
N LYS A 265 -2.42 -13.30 16.81
CA LYS A 265 -1.01 -13.58 16.55
C LYS A 265 -0.75 -15.09 16.65
N ALA A 266 -0.02 -15.63 15.67
CA ALA A 266 0.25 -17.07 15.53
C ALA A 266 -1.01 -17.97 15.32
N ALA A 267 -2.14 -17.36 14.93
CA ALA A 267 -3.37 -18.09 14.64
C ALA A 267 -3.82 -17.78 13.20
N ASP A 268 -3.82 -18.78 12.34
CA ASP A 268 -4.09 -18.64 10.93
C ASP A 268 -5.57 -18.87 10.61
N TYR A 269 -6.05 -18.26 9.54
CA TYR A 269 -7.38 -18.47 8.97
C TYR A 269 -8.53 -18.32 9.98
N ASN A 270 -8.45 -17.32 10.84
CA ASN A 270 -9.61 -16.83 11.60
C ASN A 270 -10.41 -15.86 10.71
N TYR A 271 -11.74 -15.90 10.84
CA TYR A 271 -12.66 -15.21 9.96
C TYR A 271 -13.73 -14.50 10.78
N PHE A 272 -13.87 -13.19 10.58
CA PHE A 272 -14.89 -12.34 11.21
C PHE A 272 -15.88 -11.82 10.17
N GLU A 273 -17.20 -11.89 10.47
CA GLU A 273 -18.23 -11.38 9.56
C GLU A 273 -19.41 -10.77 10.30
N GLY A 274 -19.78 -9.55 9.89
CA GLY A 274 -21.02 -8.90 10.32
C GLY A 274 -21.03 -8.42 11.78
N VAL A 275 -19.88 -8.25 12.39
CA VAL A 275 -19.74 -7.83 13.81
C VAL A 275 -19.19 -6.42 13.92
N THR A 276 -19.47 -5.74 15.03
CA THR A 276 -18.94 -4.42 15.36
C THR A 276 -17.84 -4.54 16.42
N PHE A 277 -16.70 -3.91 16.15
CA PHE A 277 -15.59 -3.72 17.11
C PHE A 277 -15.60 -2.26 17.54
N ARG A 278 -15.66 -1.98 18.83
CA ARG A 278 -15.64 -0.59 19.29
C ARG A 278 -14.95 -0.37 20.63
N ASN A 279 -14.64 0.89 20.93
CA ASN A 279 -14.09 1.35 22.20
C ASN A 279 -12.80 0.62 22.60
N THR A 280 -11.82 0.59 21.71
CA THR A 280 -10.51 -0.06 21.93
C THR A 280 -9.39 0.69 21.22
N GLU A 281 -8.15 0.50 21.67
CA GLU A 281 -7.00 1.05 20.94
C GLU A 281 -6.69 0.20 19.70
N ILE A 282 -6.60 -1.13 19.80
CA ILE A 282 -6.35 -2.02 18.68
C ILE A 282 -7.51 -3.02 18.58
N ALA A 283 -8.29 -2.94 17.51
CA ALA A 283 -9.42 -3.84 17.36
C ALA A 283 -8.98 -5.28 17.06
N ILE A 284 -8.14 -5.50 16.05
CA ILE A 284 -7.59 -6.82 15.71
C ILE A 284 -6.07 -6.71 15.57
N TRP A 285 -5.36 -7.35 16.46
CA TRP A 285 -3.91 -7.44 16.43
C TRP A 285 -3.47 -8.77 15.83
N ALA A 286 -2.95 -8.74 14.61
CA ALA A 286 -2.68 -9.92 13.80
C ALA A 286 -1.18 -10.23 13.62
N GLY A 287 -0.30 -9.52 14.29
CA GLY A 287 1.13 -9.79 14.25
C GLY A 287 1.97 -8.64 14.76
N THR A 288 3.19 -8.95 15.20
CA THR A 288 4.23 -7.98 15.54
C THR A 288 5.58 -8.49 15.08
N GLN A 289 6.53 -7.57 14.91
CA GLN A 289 7.87 -7.87 14.40
C GLN A 289 8.60 -9.01 15.12
N PHE A 290 8.44 -9.14 16.45
CA PHE A 290 9.22 -10.08 17.26
C PHE A 290 8.42 -11.23 17.88
N ILE A 291 7.11 -11.30 17.64
CA ILE A 291 6.29 -12.33 18.28
C ILE A 291 5.85 -13.36 17.24
N ALA A 292 4.86 -13.06 16.47
CA ALA A 292 4.35 -13.94 15.42
C ALA A 292 3.40 -13.19 14.50
N GLY A 293 3.31 -13.62 13.25
CA GLY A 293 2.31 -13.20 12.29
C GLY A 293 1.12 -14.13 12.27
N SER A 294 0.20 -13.83 11.38
CA SER A 294 -1.00 -14.61 11.09
C SER A 294 -1.14 -14.71 9.57
N SER A 295 -1.69 -15.81 9.07
CA SER A 295 -1.97 -15.97 7.64
C SER A 295 -3.47 -16.13 7.41
N GLY A 296 -3.98 -15.63 6.28
CA GLY A 296 -5.34 -15.87 5.85
C GLY A 296 -6.44 -15.28 6.74
N LEU A 297 -6.14 -14.26 7.55
CA LEU A 297 -7.16 -13.54 8.31
C LEU A 297 -8.20 -12.96 7.36
N THR A 298 -9.48 -13.20 7.64
CA THR A 298 -10.59 -12.62 6.89
C THR A 298 -11.43 -11.72 7.80
N VAL A 299 -11.74 -10.51 7.31
CA VAL A 299 -12.60 -9.55 8.02
C VAL A 299 -13.58 -8.99 6.99
N LYS A 300 -14.86 -9.37 7.08
CA LYS A 300 -15.89 -9.01 6.12
C LYS A 300 -17.14 -8.42 6.78
N HIS A 301 -17.73 -7.43 6.11
CA HIS A 301 -18.99 -6.81 6.54
C HIS A 301 -18.99 -6.39 8.01
N CYS A 302 -17.81 -6.04 8.54
CA CYS A 302 -17.62 -5.63 9.92
C CYS A 302 -17.63 -4.10 10.04
N ARG A 303 -17.88 -3.63 11.27
CA ARG A 303 -17.85 -2.21 11.60
C ARG A 303 -16.86 -1.93 12.72
N PHE A 304 -16.06 -0.91 12.55
CA PHE A 304 -15.04 -0.47 13.51
C PHE A 304 -15.37 0.96 13.93
N GLU A 305 -15.56 1.20 15.23
CA GLU A 305 -15.96 2.49 15.76
C GLU A 305 -15.17 2.84 17.01
N ASN A 306 -14.79 4.11 17.13
CA ASN A 306 -14.04 4.59 18.29
C ASN A 306 -12.82 3.73 18.59
N ILE A 307 -11.98 3.55 17.59
CA ILE A 307 -10.73 2.78 17.60
C ILE A 307 -9.55 3.67 17.25
N ASN A 308 -8.35 3.27 17.64
CA ASN A 308 -7.11 3.90 17.18
C ASN A 308 -6.52 3.14 15.98
N LEU A 309 -6.43 1.81 16.07
CA LEU A 309 -5.99 0.91 15.01
C LEU A 309 -7.07 -0.15 14.75
N GLY A 310 -7.47 -0.32 13.48
CA GLY A 310 -8.46 -1.32 13.11
C GLY A 310 -7.87 -2.72 13.03
N VAL A 311 -7.23 -3.06 11.92
CA VAL A 311 -6.49 -4.32 11.74
C VAL A 311 -5.01 -4.00 11.63
N TRP A 312 -4.22 -4.59 12.51
CA TRP A 312 -2.79 -4.31 12.57
C TRP A 312 -1.94 -5.57 12.51
N SER A 313 -1.01 -5.61 11.56
CA SER A 313 0.03 -6.63 11.46
C SER A 313 1.30 -6.03 10.87
N ASN A 314 2.37 -6.02 11.66
CA ASN A 314 3.72 -5.66 11.19
C ASN A 314 4.70 -6.84 11.27
N TRP A 315 4.17 -8.07 11.37
CA TRP A 315 5.00 -9.26 11.36
C TRP A 315 5.28 -9.71 9.94
N SER A 316 6.55 -9.81 9.59
CA SER A 316 7.01 -10.23 8.27
C SER A 316 6.63 -11.66 7.85
N GLY A 317 6.02 -12.44 8.74
CA GLY A 317 5.42 -13.75 8.41
C GLY A 317 3.91 -13.71 8.14
N SER A 318 3.26 -12.56 8.26
CA SER A 318 1.84 -12.43 7.94
C SER A 318 1.62 -12.50 6.42
N SER A 319 0.48 -13.07 5.99
CA SER A 319 0.18 -13.21 4.55
C SER A 319 -1.30 -13.45 4.27
N ASN A 320 -1.70 -13.13 3.05
CA ASN A 320 -3.00 -13.52 2.48
C ASN A 320 -4.22 -13.05 3.27
N PHE A 321 -4.19 -11.88 3.91
CA PHE A 321 -5.37 -11.32 4.55
C PHE A 321 -6.40 -10.94 3.49
N TYR A 322 -7.68 -11.05 3.84
CA TYR A 322 -8.80 -10.52 3.08
C TYR A 322 -9.64 -9.62 3.97
N ILE A 323 -9.54 -8.32 3.75
CA ILE A 323 -10.22 -7.28 4.54
C ILE A 323 -11.13 -6.52 3.58
N ALA A 324 -12.43 -6.85 3.59
CA ALA A 324 -13.35 -6.34 2.59
C ALA A 324 -14.74 -6.02 3.15
N ASP A 325 -15.40 -5.07 2.49
CA ASP A 325 -16.78 -4.68 2.79
C ASP A 325 -16.99 -4.17 4.23
N ASN A 326 -15.96 -3.54 4.83
CA ASN A 326 -16.01 -3.05 6.19
C ASN A 326 -16.21 -1.54 6.25
N TYR A 327 -16.71 -1.06 7.38
CA TYR A 327 -16.73 0.35 7.77
C TYR A 327 -15.70 0.59 8.87
N PHE A 328 -14.67 1.38 8.59
CA PHE A 328 -13.70 1.87 9.57
C PHE A 328 -13.94 3.34 9.83
N ILE A 329 -14.28 3.71 11.06
CA ILE A 329 -14.58 5.08 11.47
C ILE A 329 -13.73 5.43 12.68
N GLY A 330 -12.77 6.31 12.47
CA GLY A 330 -11.90 6.83 13.53
C GLY A 330 -12.59 7.83 14.45
N ARG A 331 -11.85 8.29 15.44
CA ARG A 331 -12.28 9.20 16.51
C ARG A 331 -12.15 10.68 16.16
N ASP A 332 -11.46 10.98 15.06
CA ASP A 332 -11.14 12.35 14.67
C ASP A 332 -12.39 13.15 14.24
N ASP A 333 -12.22 14.43 13.98
CA ASP A 333 -13.32 15.32 13.66
C ASP A 333 -14.09 14.84 12.41
N PRO A 334 -15.39 14.55 12.53
CA PRO A 334 -16.19 14.08 11.41
C PRO A 334 -16.76 15.22 10.54
N GLU A 335 -16.53 16.50 10.90
CA GLU A 335 -17.17 17.66 10.28
C GLU A 335 -16.20 18.49 9.42
N HIS A 336 -14.89 18.43 9.72
CA HIS A 336 -13.91 19.27 9.07
C HIS A 336 -12.70 18.45 8.59
N LEU A 337 -12.11 18.88 7.49
CA LEU A 337 -10.80 18.39 7.07
C LEU A 337 -9.75 18.90 8.06
N MET A 338 -9.06 17.97 8.69
CA MET A 338 -7.98 18.24 9.63
C MET A 338 -6.64 17.88 9.01
N GLY A 339 -5.61 18.57 9.36
CA GLY A 339 -4.28 18.32 8.84
C GLY A 339 -3.20 18.64 9.86
N TRP A 340 -1.96 18.48 9.48
CA TRP A 340 -0.81 18.83 10.31
C TRP A 340 -0.82 20.32 10.66
N ILE A 341 -0.88 20.65 11.93
CA ILE A 341 -0.95 22.05 12.43
C ILE A 341 0.22 22.88 11.91
N GLY A 342 1.41 22.32 11.89
CA GLY A 342 2.64 23.06 11.67
C GLY A 342 2.88 23.50 10.22
N GLU A 343 2.36 22.78 9.25
CA GLU A 343 2.68 22.95 7.84
C GLU A 343 1.54 23.61 7.08
N PHE A 344 0.50 22.87 6.78
CA PHE A 344 -0.57 23.32 5.89
C PHE A 344 -1.39 24.49 6.49
N TRP A 345 -1.84 24.37 7.73
CA TRP A 345 -2.75 25.36 8.33
C TRP A 345 -2.11 26.70 8.65
N LYS A 346 -0.79 26.77 8.60
CA LYS A 346 -0.02 28.00 8.90
C LYS A 346 -0.43 29.18 8.03
N GLN A 347 -0.77 28.94 6.78
CA GLN A 347 -1.23 29.99 5.86
C GLN A 347 -2.58 30.61 6.25
N PHE A 348 -3.37 29.92 7.05
CA PHE A 348 -4.69 30.37 7.51
C PHE A 348 -4.67 30.92 8.93
N ASN A 349 -3.51 31.10 9.55
CA ASN A 349 -3.42 31.62 10.91
C ASN A 349 -4.12 32.98 11.03
N GLY A 350 -5.11 33.07 11.92
CA GLY A 350 -5.91 34.28 12.16
C GLY A 350 -7.05 34.49 11.17
N VAL A 351 -7.31 33.57 10.26
CA VAL A 351 -8.49 33.60 9.40
C VAL A 351 -9.72 33.23 10.23
N GLU A 352 -10.80 34.06 10.14
CA GLU A 352 -12.04 33.79 10.84
C GLU A 352 -12.65 32.46 10.40
N GLY A 353 -13.08 31.65 11.36
CA GLY A 353 -13.69 30.34 11.11
C GLY A 353 -12.70 29.19 10.97
N GLN A 354 -11.38 29.43 11.13
CA GLN A 354 -10.41 28.35 11.14
C GLN A 354 -10.67 27.38 12.32
N VAL A 355 -10.79 26.09 11.98
CA VAL A 355 -10.81 25.01 12.96
C VAL A 355 -9.41 24.45 13.05
N PHE A 356 -8.82 24.47 14.25
CA PHE A 356 -7.53 23.82 14.46
C PHE A 356 -7.70 22.31 14.65
N PRO A 357 -6.83 21.49 14.06
CA PRO A 357 -6.90 20.07 14.27
C PRO A 357 -6.79 19.72 15.75
N PRO A 358 -7.63 18.83 16.26
CA PRO A 358 -7.49 18.34 17.62
C PRO A 358 -6.22 17.51 17.75
N LYS A 359 -5.92 17.11 18.97
CA LYS A 359 -4.92 16.08 19.18
C LYS A 359 -5.32 14.83 18.38
N LEU A 360 -4.36 14.22 17.69
CA LEU A 360 -4.56 12.98 16.96
C LEU A 360 -5.20 11.91 17.86
N LEU A 361 -6.33 11.38 17.46
CA LEU A 361 -7.13 10.43 18.22
C LEU A 361 -7.15 9.02 17.61
N SER A 362 -7.02 8.90 16.29
CA SER A 362 -6.99 7.63 15.56
C SER A 362 -5.85 7.61 14.57
N TYR A 363 -5.13 6.50 14.50
CA TYR A 363 -3.93 6.41 13.69
C TYR A 363 -4.20 5.82 12.32
N THR A 364 -4.58 4.53 12.20
CA THR A 364 -4.86 3.92 10.89
C THR A 364 -5.94 2.84 10.95
N ALA A 365 -6.71 2.71 9.87
CA ALA A 365 -7.75 1.69 9.78
C ALA A 365 -7.16 0.29 9.55
N VAL A 366 -6.20 0.16 8.66
CA VAL A 366 -5.58 -1.11 8.30
C VAL A 366 -4.09 -0.89 8.09
N ARG A 367 -3.28 -1.65 8.81
CA ARG A 367 -1.82 -1.63 8.67
C ARG A 367 -1.32 -3.07 8.55
N VAL A 368 -0.74 -3.41 7.40
CA VAL A 368 -0.31 -4.78 7.09
C VAL A 368 1.15 -4.84 6.66
N TYR A 369 1.74 -6.01 6.81
CA TYR A 369 3.05 -6.38 6.29
C TYR A 369 3.03 -7.82 5.80
N GLY A 370 3.86 -8.16 4.82
CA GLY A 370 3.87 -9.47 4.17
C GLY A 370 3.12 -9.50 2.84
N GLY A 371 3.05 -10.66 2.21
CA GLY A 371 2.57 -10.78 0.84
C GLY A 371 1.14 -11.28 0.70
N GLY A 372 0.52 -10.97 -0.45
CA GLY A 372 -0.75 -11.54 -0.87
C GLY A 372 -1.99 -10.96 -0.20
N HIS A 373 -1.89 -9.85 0.52
CA HIS A 373 -3.05 -9.21 1.15
C HIS A 373 -3.99 -8.59 0.12
N VAL A 374 -5.29 -8.59 0.43
CA VAL A 374 -6.33 -7.91 -0.35
C VAL A 374 -7.17 -7.07 0.59
N ILE A 375 -7.17 -5.76 0.37
CA ILE A 375 -7.95 -4.78 1.13
C ILE A 375 -8.87 -4.06 0.14
N ALA A 376 -10.16 -4.41 0.13
CA ALA A 376 -11.06 -4.02 -0.94
C ALA A 376 -12.45 -3.66 -0.44
N TYR A 377 -13.11 -2.75 -1.15
CA TYR A 377 -14.50 -2.37 -0.86
C TYR A 377 -14.74 -1.91 0.58
N ASN A 378 -13.76 -1.28 1.23
CA ASN A 378 -13.94 -0.73 2.57
C ASN A 378 -14.33 0.75 2.50
N TYR A 379 -15.12 1.20 3.46
CA TYR A 379 -15.29 2.60 3.80
C TYR A 379 -14.34 2.96 4.94
N VAL A 380 -13.47 3.95 4.73
CA VAL A 380 -12.46 4.36 5.71
C VAL A 380 -12.55 5.86 5.93
N ALA A 381 -12.77 6.29 7.17
CA ALA A 381 -12.94 7.71 7.50
C ALA A 381 -12.36 8.10 8.86
N ASN A 382 -11.83 9.31 8.95
CA ASN A 382 -11.44 9.97 10.20
C ASN A 382 -10.22 9.31 10.88
N PHE A 383 -9.13 9.17 10.13
CA PHE A 383 -7.84 8.66 10.63
C PHE A 383 -6.71 9.63 10.31
N HIS A 384 -5.58 9.43 10.96
CA HIS A 384 -4.34 10.08 10.56
C HIS A 384 -3.93 9.60 9.16
N ASP A 385 -3.68 8.29 9.01
CA ASP A 385 -3.50 7.61 7.75
C ASP A 385 -4.64 6.62 7.52
N GLY A 386 -5.06 6.44 6.29
CA GLY A 386 -6.17 5.53 6.01
C GLY A 386 -5.76 4.07 6.04
N ILE A 387 -4.96 3.66 5.08
CA ILE A 387 -4.46 2.28 4.93
C ILE A 387 -2.96 2.33 4.72
N ASP A 388 -2.22 1.54 5.50
CA ASP A 388 -0.76 1.52 5.49
C ASP A 388 -0.20 0.15 5.11
N VAL A 389 0.99 0.15 4.52
CA VAL A 389 1.95 -0.94 4.73
C VAL A 389 2.79 -0.57 5.95
N GLU A 390 2.92 -1.52 6.91
CA GLU A 390 3.80 -1.27 8.05
C GLU A 390 5.21 -1.15 7.53
N THR A 391 5.71 -0.03 7.39
CA THR A 391 6.91 0.50 7.90
C THR A 391 7.53 1.62 7.14
N TYR A 392 8.03 2.47 7.89
CA TYR A 392 9.19 3.29 7.59
C TYR A 392 10.46 2.44 7.72
N GLY A 393 10.65 1.51 6.81
CA GLY A 393 11.77 0.58 6.82
C GLY A 393 11.34 -0.87 6.60
N ASN A 394 12.26 -1.73 6.41
CA ASN A 394 12.06 -3.14 6.16
C ASN A 394 12.32 -3.95 7.45
N PRO A 395 11.30 -4.57 8.07
CA PRO A 395 11.50 -5.36 9.29
C PRO A 395 12.55 -6.46 9.16
N ASP A 396 12.67 -7.06 7.97
CA ASP A 396 13.67 -8.10 7.70
C ASP A 396 15.01 -7.53 7.24
N GLY A 397 15.07 -6.28 6.83
CA GLY A 397 16.28 -5.61 6.35
C GLY A 397 16.86 -4.60 7.35
N SER A 398 16.06 -4.13 8.31
CA SER A 398 16.45 -3.09 9.27
C SER A 398 16.78 -3.60 10.66
N ASP A 399 16.71 -4.89 10.92
CA ASP A 399 17.12 -5.44 12.20
C ASP A 399 18.64 -5.35 12.40
N ALA A 400 19.08 -5.46 13.64
CA ALA A 400 20.50 -5.41 13.99
C ALA A 400 21.36 -6.51 13.33
N ILE A 401 20.72 -7.52 12.74
CA ILE A 401 21.38 -8.66 12.11
C ILE A 401 21.54 -8.44 10.60
N HIS A 402 20.51 -7.86 9.94
CA HIS A 402 20.43 -7.79 8.49
C HIS A 402 20.72 -6.39 7.94
N GLY A 403 20.68 -5.37 8.80
CA GLY A 403 20.83 -3.98 8.38
C GLY A 403 19.69 -3.46 7.48
N PRO A 404 19.78 -2.22 7.03
CA PRO A 404 18.75 -1.55 6.26
C PRO A 404 18.81 -1.87 4.75
N HIS A 405 19.11 -3.10 4.37
CA HIS A 405 19.34 -3.52 2.99
C HIS A 405 18.15 -4.26 2.39
N TYR A 406 18.23 -4.55 1.10
CA TYR A 406 17.27 -5.43 0.46
C TYR A 406 17.20 -6.79 1.19
N PRO A 407 16.01 -7.35 1.45
CA PRO A 407 15.87 -8.55 2.27
C PRO A 407 16.70 -9.72 1.74
N PRO A 408 17.42 -10.44 2.60
CA PRO A 408 18.11 -11.66 2.21
C PRO A 408 17.13 -12.70 1.64
N ARG A 409 17.59 -13.53 0.71
CA ARG A 409 16.79 -14.53 -0.01
C ARG A 409 15.92 -15.41 0.93
N LYS A 410 16.44 -15.76 2.11
CA LYS A 410 15.72 -16.57 3.11
C LYS A 410 14.44 -15.92 3.67
N PHE A 411 14.27 -14.59 3.50
CA PHE A 411 13.09 -13.84 3.96
C PHE A 411 12.17 -13.36 2.83
N TRP A 412 12.42 -13.77 1.59
CA TRP A 412 11.63 -13.30 0.46
C TRP A 412 10.15 -13.67 0.54
N ASN A 413 9.83 -14.80 1.16
CA ASN A 413 8.45 -15.21 1.42
C ASN A 413 7.71 -14.35 2.46
N ARG A 414 8.39 -13.39 3.07
CA ARG A 414 7.86 -12.51 4.13
C ARG A 414 7.75 -11.05 3.70
N ARG A 415 8.27 -10.71 2.51
CA ARG A 415 8.29 -9.36 1.97
C ARG A 415 6.86 -8.82 1.72
N PRO A 416 6.64 -7.49 1.85
CA PRO A 416 5.38 -6.87 1.44
C PRO A 416 5.34 -6.77 -0.11
N VAL A 417 4.93 -7.86 -0.74
CA VAL A 417 4.80 -8.01 -2.20
C VAL A 417 3.41 -8.49 -2.57
N SER A 418 2.96 -8.14 -3.77
CA SER A 418 1.67 -8.63 -4.27
C SER A 418 0.51 -8.31 -3.32
N ILE A 419 0.31 -7.03 -3.01
CA ILE A 419 -0.79 -6.53 -2.17
C ILE A 419 -1.74 -5.74 -3.05
N ASP A 420 -3.03 -5.99 -2.90
CA ASP A 420 -4.09 -5.32 -3.63
C ASP A 420 -4.92 -4.41 -2.73
N TYR A 421 -5.11 -3.17 -3.16
CA TYR A 421 -6.00 -2.19 -2.56
C TYR A 421 -6.94 -1.69 -3.64
N TYR A 422 -8.22 -2.12 -3.64
CA TYR A 422 -9.12 -1.71 -4.70
C TYR A 422 -10.55 -1.42 -4.23
N ASN A 423 -11.19 -0.52 -4.95
CA ASN A 423 -12.60 -0.14 -4.76
C ASN A 423 -12.94 0.35 -3.33
N ASN A 424 -11.95 0.87 -2.59
CA ASN A 424 -12.21 1.47 -1.28
C ASN A 424 -12.75 2.90 -1.43
N TYR A 425 -13.61 3.30 -0.51
CA TYR A 425 -14.04 4.69 -0.31
C TYR A 425 -13.28 5.25 0.89
N MET A 426 -12.41 6.21 0.63
CA MET A 426 -11.47 6.78 1.60
C MET A 426 -11.78 8.25 1.82
N THR A 427 -11.96 8.72 3.06
CA THR A 427 -12.29 10.12 3.30
C THR A 427 -11.83 10.63 4.67
N ASN A 428 -11.45 11.89 4.71
CA ASN A 428 -11.05 12.64 5.89
C ASN A 428 -9.82 12.08 6.60
N PHE A 429 -8.64 12.46 6.10
CA PHE A 429 -7.35 12.08 6.66
C PHE A 429 -6.54 13.30 7.03
N HIS A 430 -5.81 13.21 8.16
CA HIS A 430 -4.85 14.22 8.57
C HIS A 430 -3.63 14.22 7.66
N ASP A 431 -3.15 13.05 7.27
CA ASP A 431 -2.01 12.85 6.39
C ASP A 431 -2.48 12.09 5.13
N ASN A 432 -2.20 10.84 4.95
CA ASN A 432 -2.35 10.14 3.69
C ASN A 432 -3.60 9.24 3.65
N ALA A 433 -4.31 9.20 2.53
CA ALA A 433 -5.35 8.18 2.33
C ALA A 433 -4.71 6.78 2.25
N PHE A 434 -3.64 6.65 1.47
CA PHE A 434 -2.79 5.47 1.43
C PHE A 434 -1.35 5.86 1.78
N GLU A 435 -0.81 5.25 2.82
CA GLU A 435 0.61 5.31 3.16
C GLU A 435 1.22 3.93 2.95
N ILE A 436 1.68 3.66 1.72
CA ILE A 436 2.22 2.36 1.35
C ILE A 436 3.75 2.32 1.44
N ASP A 437 4.28 2.99 2.44
CA ASP A 437 5.70 3.07 2.74
C ASP A 437 6.30 1.69 3.03
N GLY A 438 7.51 1.45 2.59
CA GLY A 438 8.14 0.14 2.75
C GLY A 438 7.63 -0.96 1.80
N SER A 439 6.67 -0.66 0.94
CA SER A 439 6.20 -1.57 -0.12
C SER A 439 7.32 -1.99 -1.05
N MET A 440 7.30 -3.25 -1.50
CA MET A 440 8.34 -3.77 -2.38
C MET A 440 7.82 -3.97 -3.82
N HIS A 441 7.47 -5.19 -4.22
CA HIS A 441 7.12 -5.49 -5.61
C HIS A 441 5.64 -5.78 -5.78
N ASN A 442 5.10 -5.39 -6.94
CA ASN A 442 3.74 -5.75 -7.37
C ASN A 442 2.65 -5.31 -6.38
N ILE A 443 2.74 -4.08 -5.91
CA ILE A 443 1.70 -3.45 -5.09
C ILE A 443 0.72 -2.75 -6.02
N ARG A 444 -0.58 -2.98 -5.86
CA ARG A 444 -1.61 -2.50 -6.78
C ARG A 444 -2.70 -1.73 -6.03
N VAL A 445 -2.73 -0.43 -6.23
CA VAL A 445 -3.74 0.48 -5.68
C VAL A 445 -4.63 0.94 -6.83
N MET A 446 -5.84 0.34 -6.92
CA MET A 446 -6.66 0.43 -8.12
C MET A 446 -8.10 0.85 -7.81
N ARG A 447 -8.65 1.78 -8.60
CA ARG A 447 -10.07 2.15 -8.53
C ARG A 447 -10.53 2.50 -7.10
N ASN A 448 -9.74 3.28 -6.37
CA ASN A 448 -10.15 3.82 -5.09
C ASN A 448 -10.68 5.26 -5.25
N MET A 449 -11.66 5.62 -4.42
CA MET A 449 -12.16 6.98 -4.26
C MET A 449 -11.51 7.58 -3.02
N MET A 450 -10.68 8.61 -3.18
CA MET A 450 -9.95 9.27 -2.09
C MET A 450 -10.37 10.74 -2.02
N LEU A 451 -11.14 11.08 -1.01
CA LEU A 451 -11.64 12.43 -0.80
C LEU A 451 -11.10 13.01 0.51
N ASN A 452 -10.85 14.33 0.53
CA ASN A 452 -10.54 15.02 1.78
C ASN A 452 -9.32 14.45 2.49
N SER A 453 -8.18 14.45 1.83
CA SER A 453 -6.88 14.12 2.42
C SER A 453 -6.09 15.41 2.60
N ALA A 454 -5.83 15.83 3.84
CA ALA A 454 -5.16 17.10 4.06
C ALA A 454 -3.73 17.11 3.52
N SER A 455 -3.05 15.98 3.57
CA SER A 455 -1.78 15.74 2.91
C SER A 455 -1.97 14.85 1.68
N GLN A 456 -0.90 14.31 1.13
CA GLN A 456 -0.88 13.64 -0.15
C GLN A 456 -1.59 12.28 -0.10
N PRO A 457 -2.72 12.07 -0.79
CA PRO A 457 -3.44 10.80 -0.78
C PRO A 457 -2.67 9.61 -1.37
N PHE A 458 -1.68 9.87 -2.23
CA PHE A 458 -0.81 8.86 -2.85
C PHE A 458 0.58 8.91 -2.21
N CYS A 459 0.83 8.12 -1.17
CA CYS A 459 2.12 8.14 -0.48
C CYS A 459 2.89 6.83 -0.64
N ASN A 460 4.13 6.92 -1.12
CA ASN A 460 5.17 5.88 -1.09
C ASN A 460 6.52 6.51 -0.72
N GLN A 461 6.70 6.75 0.55
CA GLN A 461 7.83 7.47 1.11
C GLN A 461 8.65 6.60 2.12
N PRO A 462 9.48 5.69 1.63
CA PRO A 462 9.70 5.28 0.27
C PRO A 462 8.91 4.05 -0.15
N ALA A 463 8.77 3.84 -1.48
CA ALA A 463 8.72 2.48 -1.99
C ALA A 463 10.13 1.90 -1.95
N ILE A 464 10.31 0.71 -1.38
CA ILE A 464 11.60 0.00 -1.33
C ILE A 464 11.67 -1.14 -2.34
N GLY A 465 10.94 -0.99 -3.42
CA GLY A 465 10.84 -1.90 -4.56
C GLY A 465 10.01 -1.28 -5.67
N GLY A 466 9.58 -2.10 -6.60
CA GLY A 466 8.73 -1.73 -7.72
C GLY A 466 8.37 -2.96 -8.56
N PRO A 467 7.33 -2.86 -9.41
CA PRO A 467 6.46 -1.71 -9.57
C PRO A 467 5.42 -1.56 -8.46
N ILE A 468 5.13 -0.31 -8.16
CA ILE A 468 3.94 0.12 -7.44
C ILE A 468 2.97 0.66 -8.49
N TYR A 469 1.74 0.18 -8.50
CA TYR A 469 0.73 0.59 -9.47
C TYR A 469 -0.35 1.46 -8.81
N TRP A 470 -0.50 2.67 -9.30
CA TRP A 470 -1.63 3.54 -9.03
C TRP A 470 -2.49 3.61 -10.29
N ILE A 471 -3.64 2.92 -10.30
CA ILE A 471 -4.45 2.74 -11.50
C ILE A 471 -5.90 3.16 -11.26
N ARG A 472 -6.43 4.07 -12.08
CA ARG A 472 -7.85 4.46 -12.08
C ARG A 472 -8.38 4.93 -10.71
N ASN A 473 -7.51 5.55 -9.89
CA ASN A 473 -7.94 6.16 -8.63
C ASN A 473 -8.46 7.58 -8.88
N VAL A 474 -9.37 8.03 -8.01
CA VAL A 474 -9.86 9.41 -7.98
C VAL A 474 -9.41 10.06 -6.68
N ALA A 475 -8.77 11.23 -6.76
CA ALA A 475 -8.40 12.04 -5.61
C ALA A 475 -8.93 13.47 -5.76
N TYR A 476 -9.63 13.96 -4.73
CA TYR A 476 -10.25 15.27 -4.70
C TYR A 476 -10.23 15.87 -3.29
N ASN A 477 -9.96 17.16 -3.20
CA ASN A 477 -9.68 17.90 -1.98
C ASN A 477 -8.44 17.35 -1.25
N ALA A 478 -7.28 17.59 -1.87
CA ALA A 478 -5.96 17.28 -1.34
C ALA A 478 -5.10 18.55 -1.33
N PRO A 479 -5.40 19.50 -0.44
CA PRO A 479 -4.89 20.88 -0.54
C PRO A 479 -3.39 21.03 -0.26
N PHE A 480 -2.71 20.01 0.27
CA PHE A 480 -1.26 19.99 0.45
C PHE A 480 -0.53 19.20 -0.67
N GLY A 481 -1.19 18.98 -1.79
CA GLY A 481 -0.69 18.23 -2.94
C GLY A 481 -1.18 16.77 -2.97
N SER A 482 -0.89 16.07 -4.07
CA SER A 482 -1.49 14.76 -4.30
C SER A 482 -0.57 13.59 -4.05
N VAL A 483 0.73 13.72 -4.35
CA VAL A 483 1.68 12.61 -4.37
C VAL A 483 2.85 12.90 -3.45
N ARG A 484 3.23 11.89 -2.67
CA ARG A 484 4.42 11.92 -1.82
C ARG A 484 5.30 10.72 -2.16
N MET A 485 6.40 11.00 -2.87
CA MET A 485 7.46 10.04 -3.16
C MET A 485 8.77 10.63 -2.69
N ASN A 486 9.52 9.92 -1.87
CA ASN A 486 10.82 10.37 -1.39
C ASN A 486 11.85 9.26 -1.50
N ASN A 487 13.12 9.63 -1.36
CA ASN A 487 14.24 8.71 -1.17
C ASN A 487 14.52 7.78 -2.37
N GLY A 488 14.05 8.14 -3.57
CA GLY A 488 14.41 7.43 -4.79
C GLY A 488 13.53 6.23 -5.11
N ALA A 489 12.21 6.35 -4.98
CA ALA A 489 11.27 5.28 -5.35
C ALA A 489 11.66 4.58 -6.67
N PRO A 490 11.98 3.26 -6.65
CA PRO A 490 12.69 2.60 -7.75
C PRO A 490 11.79 2.13 -8.90
N GLY A 491 10.46 2.17 -8.73
CA GLY A 491 9.54 1.79 -9.81
C GLY A 491 8.10 2.09 -9.47
N VAL A 492 7.47 3.09 -10.14
CA VAL A 492 6.08 3.50 -9.86
C VAL A 492 5.36 3.80 -11.16
N TYR A 493 4.14 3.27 -11.29
CA TYR A 493 3.23 3.59 -12.37
C TYR A 493 2.04 4.41 -11.87
N PHE A 494 1.75 5.52 -12.53
CA PHE A 494 0.50 6.27 -12.41
C PHE A 494 -0.25 6.18 -13.73
N LEU A 495 -1.30 5.37 -13.78
CA LEU A 495 -2.02 5.06 -15.02
C LEU A 495 -3.50 5.37 -14.86
N ASN A 496 -4.04 6.19 -15.77
CA ASN A 496 -5.48 6.50 -15.79
C ASN A 496 -6.03 7.00 -14.44
N ASN A 497 -5.30 7.81 -13.65
CA ASN A 497 -5.85 8.40 -12.43
C ASN A 497 -6.50 9.76 -12.71
N THR A 498 -7.49 10.12 -11.93
CA THR A 498 -8.04 11.48 -11.84
C THR A 498 -7.55 12.11 -10.55
N ILE A 499 -6.58 13.00 -10.66
CA ILE A 499 -5.89 13.64 -9.52
C ILE A 499 -6.17 15.14 -9.58
N LEU A 500 -7.04 15.60 -8.70
CA LEU A 500 -7.49 16.99 -8.67
C LEU A 500 -6.76 17.76 -7.58
N ALA A 501 -5.45 17.86 -7.74
CA ALA A 501 -4.52 18.62 -6.92
C ALA A 501 -3.16 18.72 -7.63
N GLU A 502 -2.27 19.57 -7.15
CA GLU A 502 -0.90 19.69 -7.62
C GLU A 502 -0.13 18.39 -7.40
N THR A 503 0.68 18.01 -8.38
CA THR A 503 1.43 16.75 -8.36
C THR A 503 2.92 17.02 -8.32
N ASP A 504 3.53 16.79 -7.15
CA ASP A 504 4.95 16.95 -6.91
C ASP A 504 5.57 15.58 -6.59
N ALA A 505 6.03 14.90 -7.64
CA ALA A 505 6.67 13.59 -7.55
C ALA A 505 8.18 13.75 -7.32
N ARG A 506 8.55 14.17 -6.12
CA ARG A 506 9.97 14.32 -5.76
C ARG A 506 10.61 12.99 -5.44
N THR A 507 11.87 12.91 -5.86
CA THR A 507 12.83 11.86 -5.55
C THR A 507 12.39 10.45 -5.91
N THR A 508 12.07 10.28 -7.19
CA THR A 508 11.91 8.97 -7.82
C THR A 508 13.16 8.58 -8.61
N ALA A 509 13.34 7.30 -8.87
CA ALA A 509 14.36 6.81 -9.80
C ALA A 509 13.75 6.30 -11.10
N ASN A 510 12.49 5.87 -11.09
CA ASN A 510 11.85 5.23 -12.24
C ASN A 510 10.33 5.33 -12.09
N SER A 511 9.74 6.40 -12.56
CA SER A 511 8.28 6.64 -12.49
C SER A 511 7.68 6.88 -13.86
N HIS A 512 6.49 6.33 -14.10
CA HIS A 512 5.81 6.38 -15.38
C HIS A 512 4.39 6.91 -15.23
N TRP A 513 4.09 7.96 -15.97
CA TRP A 513 2.82 8.70 -15.89
C TRP A 513 2.11 8.65 -17.22
N MET A 514 0.94 8.01 -17.29
CA MET A 514 0.21 7.85 -18.56
C MET A 514 -1.31 7.89 -18.37
N ASN A 515 -1.98 8.57 -19.27
CA ASN A 515 -3.45 8.69 -19.32
C ASN A 515 -4.09 9.33 -18.08
N ASN A 516 -3.35 10.10 -17.27
CA ASN A 516 -3.91 10.72 -16.07
C ASN A 516 -4.59 12.05 -16.40
N LEU A 517 -5.54 12.43 -15.54
CA LEU A 517 -6.03 13.81 -15.41
C LEU A 517 -5.37 14.43 -14.18
N LEU A 518 -4.58 15.48 -14.36
CA LEU A 518 -3.83 16.18 -13.34
C LEU A 518 -4.28 17.66 -13.35
N LEU A 519 -5.24 18.01 -12.49
CA LEU A 519 -5.88 19.32 -12.49
C LEU A 519 -5.62 20.06 -11.18
N GLY A 520 -4.99 21.24 -11.26
CA GLY A 520 -4.65 22.06 -10.10
C GLY A 520 -5.86 22.67 -9.40
N GLU A 521 -5.70 22.94 -8.11
CA GLU A 521 -6.68 23.53 -7.19
C GLU A 521 -6.44 25.04 -6.96
N ASN A 522 -6.03 25.77 -7.99
CA ASN A 522 -5.77 27.20 -7.90
C ASN A 522 -4.66 27.61 -6.90
N ALA A 523 -3.71 26.72 -6.63
CA ALA A 523 -2.51 27.06 -5.88
C ALA A 523 -1.52 27.92 -6.71
N ALA A 524 -0.53 28.53 -6.08
CA ALA A 524 0.54 29.26 -6.78
C ALA A 524 1.75 28.35 -7.05
N ALA A 525 1.50 27.10 -7.45
CA ALA A 525 2.49 26.05 -7.62
C ALA A 525 2.39 25.40 -9.01
N GLU A 526 3.45 24.73 -9.41
CA GLU A 526 3.48 23.90 -10.59
C GLU A 526 2.40 22.82 -10.51
N ILE A 527 1.77 22.49 -11.62
CA ILE A 527 0.80 21.39 -11.66
C ILE A 527 1.50 20.04 -11.65
N PHE A 528 2.67 19.97 -12.28
CA PHE A 528 3.40 18.72 -12.40
C PHE A 528 4.90 18.95 -12.24
N ALA A 529 5.48 18.34 -11.19
CA ALA A 529 6.89 18.42 -10.91
C ALA A 529 7.46 17.02 -10.65
N VAL A 530 8.54 16.66 -11.34
CA VAL A 530 9.24 15.37 -11.19
C VAL A 530 10.71 15.61 -10.94
N ASN A 531 11.21 15.06 -9.84
CA ASN A 531 12.64 14.89 -9.58
C ASN A 531 13.01 13.43 -9.73
N THR A 532 13.76 13.08 -10.73
CA THR A 532 14.17 11.72 -11.02
C THR A 532 15.69 11.56 -11.08
N TYR A 533 16.22 10.58 -10.37
CA TYR A 533 17.66 10.34 -10.31
C TYR A 533 18.22 9.56 -11.51
N THR A 534 17.34 9.19 -12.43
CA THR A 534 17.70 8.51 -13.67
C THR A 534 16.99 9.16 -14.85
N ASN A 535 17.37 8.80 -16.06
CA ASN A 535 16.64 9.13 -17.28
C ASN A 535 15.63 8.01 -17.67
N TYR A 536 15.20 7.16 -16.71
CA TYR A 536 14.27 6.07 -16.97
C TYR A 536 12.80 6.45 -16.77
N SER A 537 12.54 7.52 -16.02
CA SER A 537 11.19 8.02 -15.81
C SER A 537 10.58 8.58 -17.10
N SER A 538 9.27 8.45 -17.25
CA SER A 538 8.55 8.92 -18.43
C SER A 538 7.17 9.49 -18.10
N SER A 539 6.70 10.41 -18.94
CA SER A 539 5.36 10.98 -18.85
C SER A 539 4.82 11.25 -20.25
N ASP A 540 3.60 10.76 -20.56
CA ASP A 540 2.92 11.08 -21.83
C ASP A 540 1.42 10.78 -21.77
N TYR A 541 0.66 11.31 -22.70
CA TYR A 541 -0.81 11.15 -22.80
C TYR A 541 -1.54 11.58 -21.54
N ASN A 542 -1.12 12.65 -20.85
CA ASN A 542 -1.82 13.18 -19.69
C ASN A 542 -2.66 14.42 -20.04
N GLY A 543 -3.66 14.70 -19.22
CA GLY A 543 -4.43 15.93 -19.28
C GLY A 543 -4.08 16.84 -18.11
N PHE A 544 -3.68 18.08 -18.39
CA PHE A 544 -3.25 19.04 -17.38
C PHE A 544 -4.15 20.26 -17.31
N ARG A 545 -4.48 20.71 -16.10
CA ARG A 545 -4.95 22.06 -15.86
C ARG A 545 -3.90 22.81 -15.06
N VAL A 546 -3.29 23.81 -15.70
CA VAL A 546 -2.28 24.66 -15.05
C VAL A 546 -2.93 25.68 -14.12
N ASN A 547 -2.23 26.05 -13.05
CA ASN A 547 -2.68 27.05 -12.11
C ASN A 547 -2.48 28.47 -12.65
N PRO A 548 -3.53 29.30 -12.69
CA PRO A 548 -3.38 30.70 -13.05
C PRO A 548 -2.49 31.44 -12.06
N GLY A 549 -1.46 32.12 -12.56
CA GLY A 549 -0.53 32.91 -11.74
C GLY A 549 0.65 32.13 -11.14
N ALA A 550 0.80 30.84 -11.42
CA ALA A 550 2.06 30.15 -11.20
C ALA A 550 3.15 30.70 -12.12
N ALA A 551 4.35 30.91 -11.59
CA ALA A 551 5.48 31.42 -12.39
C ALA A 551 5.94 30.38 -13.42
N THR A 552 5.89 29.12 -13.03
CA THR A 552 6.14 27.93 -13.85
C THR A 552 5.05 26.90 -13.60
N SER A 553 4.73 26.10 -14.61
CA SER A 553 3.65 25.10 -14.55
C SER A 553 4.19 23.68 -14.51
N PHE A 554 5.40 23.46 -15.03
CA PHE A 554 6.01 22.13 -15.15
C PHE A 554 7.45 22.18 -14.67
N GLU A 555 7.87 21.12 -13.96
CA GLU A 555 9.26 20.90 -13.56
C GLU A 555 9.68 19.47 -13.88
N TRP A 556 10.86 19.30 -14.50
CA TRP A 556 11.45 17.98 -14.75
C TRP A 556 12.94 18.01 -14.49
N ASN A 557 13.34 17.55 -13.32
CA ASN A 557 14.73 17.48 -12.90
C ASN A 557 15.24 16.06 -13.06
N SER A 558 16.26 15.90 -13.90
CA SER A 558 16.88 14.61 -14.18
C SER A 558 18.36 14.79 -14.48
N PRO A 559 19.15 13.71 -14.58
CA PRO A 559 20.51 13.79 -15.13
C PRO A 559 20.53 14.43 -16.53
N ALA A 560 21.69 14.94 -16.93
CA ALA A 560 21.84 15.56 -18.25
C ALA A 560 21.48 14.58 -19.38
N TRP A 561 20.85 15.08 -20.43
CA TRP A 561 20.49 14.28 -21.60
C TRP A 561 21.74 13.76 -22.34
N GLY A 562 21.67 12.56 -22.87
CA GLY A 562 22.73 11.97 -23.69
C GLY A 562 23.99 11.58 -22.92
N VAL A 563 23.99 11.74 -21.63
CA VAL A 563 25.04 11.18 -20.78
C VAL A 563 24.65 9.75 -20.47
N ALA A 564 25.37 8.78 -21.08
CA ALA A 564 25.24 7.38 -20.72
C ALA A 564 25.84 7.17 -19.32
N GLN A 565 25.13 7.65 -18.30
CA GLN A 565 25.55 7.51 -16.93
C GLN A 565 24.59 6.53 -16.28
N GLU A 566 25.11 5.34 -16.00
CA GLU A 566 24.37 4.36 -15.25
C GLU A 566 24.13 4.88 -13.83
N TYR A 567 23.01 4.54 -13.27
CA TYR A 567 22.69 4.88 -11.87
C TYR A 567 23.77 4.39 -10.91
N ARG A 568 24.38 3.23 -11.20
CA ARG A 568 25.53 2.69 -10.49
C ARG A 568 26.74 3.64 -10.49
N ASP A 569 27.02 4.28 -11.62
CA ASP A 569 28.12 5.24 -11.73
C ASP A 569 27.83 6.52 -10.95
N LEU A 570 26.59 6.97 -10.93
CA LEU A 570 26.14 8.08 -10.08
C LEU A 570 26.28 7.76 -8.61
N LEU A 571 25.93 6.54 -8.18
CA LEU A 571 26.10 6.09 -6.81
C LEU A 571 27.58 5.99 -6.40
N ALA A 572 28.43 5.48 -7.28
CA ALA A 572 29.87 5.40 -7.05
C ALA A 572 30.49 6.80 -6.93
N ALA A 573 30.05 7.75 -7.74
CA ALA A 573 30.50 9.14 -7.67
C ALA A 573 29.95 9.90 -6.45
N ALA A 574 28.86 9.46 -5.89
CA ALA A 574 28.23 10.09 -4.70
C ALA A 574 28.89 9.70 -3.36
N ASP A 575 29.75 8.68 -3.37
CA ASP A 575 30.57 8.21 -2.23
C ASP A 575 29.82 8.25 -0.88
N GLY A 576 28.79 7.43 -0.74
CA GLY A 576 28.04 7.29 0.52
C GLY A 576 27.08 8.43 0.88
N VAL A 577 26.85 9.39 0.00
CA VAL A 577 25.86 10.44 0.21
C VAL A 577 24.47 9.89 -0.07
N GLN A 578 23.51 10.32 0.78
CA GLN A 578 22.05 10.12 0.59
C GLN A 578 21.67 10.50 -0.82
N THR A 579 20.95 9.66 -1.54
CA THR A 579 20.45 9.94 -2.87
C THR A 579 21.40 10.78 -3.74
N PRO A 580 21.50 10.58 -5.04
CA PRO A 580 22.38 11.43 -5.85
C PRO A 580 22.12 12.89 -5.49
N PRO A 581 23.14 13.64 -5.03
CA PRO A 581 22.94 15.02 -4.64
C PRO A 581 22.27 15.80 -5.77
N ASP A 582 21.47 16.80 -5.45
CA ASP A 582 20.84 17.70 -6.43
C ASP A 582 21.83 18.25 -7.47
N LYS A 583 23.11 18.31 -7.13
CA LYS A 583 24.19 18.72 -8.06
C LYS A 583 24.30 17.84 -9.30
N PHE A 584 23.75 16.62 -9.31
CA PHE A 584 23.75 15.74 -10.48
C PHE A 584 22.49 15.91 -11.35
N LEU A 585 21.48 16.60 -10.82
CA LEU A 585 20.25 16.87 -11.54
C LEU A 585 20.35 18.23 -12.25
N VAL A 586 19.99 18.24 -13.50
CA VAL A 586 19.76 19.50 -14.23
C VAL A 586 18.34 19.94 -13.89
N GLN A 587 18.23 21.09 -13.25
CA GLN A 587 16.93 21.69 -12.92
C GLN A 587 16.32 22.33 -14.16
N ARG A 588 15.08 21.99 -14.46
CA ARG A 588 14.34 22.47 -15.63
C ARG A 588 12.93 22.86 -15.24
N ARG A 589 12.58 24.10 -15.48
CA ARG A 589 11.25 24.67 -15.18
C ARG A 589 10.69 25.38 -16.39
N TYR A 590 9.40 25.17 -16.65
CA TYR A 590 8.74 25.64 -17.84
C TYR A 590 7.41 26.31 -17.49
N ALA A 591 7.12 27.42 -18.19
CA ALA A 591 5.86 28.12 -18.03
C ALA A 591 4.72 27.40 -18.78
N THR A 592 5.02 26.74 -19.89
CA THR A 592 4.02 26.13 -20.77
C THR A 592 4.30 24.66 -21.06
N LEU A 593 3.24 23.91 -21.38
CA LEU A 593 3.35 22.51 -21.81
C LEU A 593 4.20 22.38 -23.09
N ALA A 594 4.08 23.33 -24.03
CA ALA A 594 4.82 23.31 -25.29
C ALA A 594 6.34 23.41 -25.06
N GLU A 595 6.79 24.34 -24.20
CA GLU A 595 8.22 24.47 -23.83
C GLU A 595 8.72 23.21 -23.11
N TYR A 596 7.94 22.70 -22.16
CA TYR A 596 8.24 21.51 -21.41
C TYR A 596 8.42 20.28 -22.32
N SER A 597 7.44 20.03 -23.22
CA SER A 597 7.49 18.87 -24.11
C SER A 597 8.62 19.00 -25.16
N ALA A 598 8.89 20.20 -25.65
CA ALA A 598 9.93 20.44 -26.66
C ALA A 598 11.34 20.15 -26.12
N ASP A 599 11.60 20.47 -24.83
CA ASP A 599 12.93 20.30 -24.23
C ASP A 599 13.10 18.91 -23.62
N THR A 600 12.08 18.40 -22.91
CA THR A 600 12.16 17.15 -22.18
C THR A 600 11.83 15.91 -23.01
N HIS A 601 11.13 16.08 -24.12
CA HIS A 601 10.49 15.02 -24.91
C HIS A 601 9.46 14.20 -24.11
N GLN A 602 9.00 14.74 -22.98
CA GLN A 602 7.89 14.19 -22.19
C GLN A 602 6.57 14.87 -22.60
N ASP A 603 5.46 14.22 -22.35
CA ASP A 603 4.11 14.74 -22.55
C ASP A 603 3.84 15.34 -23.95
N THR A 604 4.47 14.73 -24.97
CA THR A 604 4.34 15.17 -26.37
C THR A 604 2.94 14.96 -26.94
N HIS A 605 2.16 14.05 -26.37
CA HIS A 605 0.76 13.78 -26.73
C HIS A 605 -0.23 14.25 -25.67
N SER A 606 0.26 14.90 -24.62
CA SER A 606 -0.57 15.40 -23.53
C SER A 606 -1.31 16.69 -23.93
N VAL A 607 -2.40 16.99 -23.21
CA VAL A 607 -3.29 18.09 -23.56
C VAL A 607 -3.56 19.00 -22.36
N LEU A 608 -3.83 20.28 -22.64
CA LEU A 608 -4.39 21.20 -21.64
C LEU A 608 -5.93 21.11 -21.66
N LEU A 609 -6.53 21.06 -20.49
CA LEU A 609 -7.97 20.99 -20.29
C LEU A 609 -8.37 21.65 -18.96
N ASP A 610 -9.64 21.64 -18.61
CA ASP A 610 -10.13 22.21 -17.36
C ASP A 610 -11.22 21.32 -16.72
N TYR A 611 -11.76 21.70 -15.59
CA TYR A 611 -12.80 20.99 -14.84
C TYR A 611 -14.12 20.82 -15.63
N ASP A 612 -14.32 21.54 -16.72
CA ASP A 612 -15.46 21.38 -17.62
C ASP A 612 -15.51 20.02 -18.34
N VAL A 613 -14.43 19.22 -18.25
CA VAL A 613 -14.42 17.83 -18.75
C VAL A 613 -15.32 16.91 -17.93
N PHE A 614 -15.62 17.26 -16.66
CA PHE A 614 -16.46 16.46 -15.78
C PHE A 614 -17.96 16.83 -15.86
N MET A 615 -18.81 15.89 -15.55
CA MET A 615 -20.24 16.15 -15.45
C MET A 615 -20.56 17.15 -14.33
N HIS A 616 -20.00 16.94 -13.13
CA HIS A 616 -20.20 17.85 -11.99
C HIS A 616 -19.08 17.70 -10.94
N VAL A 617 -18.00 18.43 -11.13
CA VAL A 617 -16.89 18.54 -10.17
C VAL A 617 -16.48 19.99 -10.04
N PRO A 618 -16.76 20.67 -8.92
CA PRO A 618 -16.33 22.05 -8.72
C PRO A 618 -14.81 22.10 -8.53
N MET A 619 -14.18 23.13 -9.13
CA MET A 619 -12.80 23.44 -8.83
C MET A 619 -12.69 24.00 -7.42
N LEU A 620 -11.72 23.52 -6.64
CA LEU A 620 -11.42 24.03 -5.31
C LEU A 620 -10.47 25.25 -5.41
N ASP A 621 -10.53 26.09 -4.40
CA ASP A 621 -9.54 27.15 -4.19
C ASP A 621 -8.72 26.81 -2.94
N ALA A 622 -7.51 26.32 -3.14
CA ALA A 622 -6.59 25.98 -2.06
C ALA A 622 -6.21 27.16 -1.16
N LYS A 623 -6.57 28.40 -1.53
CA LYS A 623 -6.38 29.62 -0.74
C LYS A 623 -7.58 30.00 0.11
N ASP A 624 -8.74 29.40 -0.15
CA ASP A 624 -9.97 29.65 0.62
C ASP A 624 -10.16 28.59 1.71
N LEU A 625 -10.02 29.02 2.97
CA LEU A 625 -10.17 28.16 4.14
C LEU A 625 -11.49 27.38 4.14
N HIS A 626 -12.60 28.04 3.81
CA HIS A 626 -13.92 27.42 3.87
C HIS A 626 -14.09 26.34 2.80
N THR A 627 -13.43 26.51 1.67
CA THR A 627 -13.39 25.51 0.59
C THR A 627 -12.56 24.29 1.02
N VAL A 628 -11.37 24.48 1.55
CA VAL A 628 -10.45 23.37 1.84
C VAL A 628 -10.80 22.59 3.11
N GLN A 629 -11.43 23.24 4.12
CA GLN A 629 -11.84 22.54 5.34
C GLN A 629 -13.18 21.80 5.21
N LYS A 630 -13.92 22.04 4.14
CA LYS A 630 -15.18 21.34 3.88
C LYS A 630 -14.90 19.87 3.55
N LEU A 631 -15.69 18.98 4.13
CA LEU A 631 -15.71 17.56 3.75
C LEU A 631 -16.66 17.34 2.58
N TYR A 632 -16.08 16.93 1.46
CA TYR A 632 -16.86 16.61 0.24
C TYR A 632 -17.22 15.13 0.24
N LYS A 633 -18.38 14.82 -0.33
CA LYS A 633 -18.90 13.46 -0.46
C LYS A 633 -18.97 13.08 -1.93
N ALA A 634 -18.64 11.84 -2.25
CA ALA A 634 -18.69 11.36 -3.63
C ALA A 634 -20.09 11.41 -4.23
N GLU A 635 -21.12 11.27 -3.39
CA GLU A 635 -22.53 11.33 -3.79
C GLU A 635 -22.97 12.72 -4.29
N ASP A 636 -22.24 13.76 -3.90
CA ASP A 636 -22.49 15.16 -4.32
C ASP A 636 -21.69 15.55 -5.58
N LEU A 637 -20.84 14.61 -6.10
CA LEU A 637 -19.91 14.85 -7.19
C LEU A 637 -20.15 13.87 -8.35
N ASP A 638 -19.85 14.29 -9.56
CA ASP A 638 -19.91 13.42 -10.73
C ASP A 638 -18.64 13.55 -11.56
N PHE A 639 -17.70 12.63 -11.32
CA PHE A 639 -16.40 12.57 -12.00
C PHE A 639 -16.46 11.94 -13.40
N ARG A 640 -17.64 11.51 -13.88
CA ARG A 640 -17.77 11.00 -15.24
C ARG A 640 -17.44 12.10 -16.23
N LEU A 641 -16.82 11.71 -17.33
CA LEU A 641 -16.49 12.65 -18.40
C LEU A 641 -17.74 13.10 -19.16
N ARG A 642 -17.79 14.36 -19.50
CA ARG A 642 -18.80 14.87 -20.42
C ARG A 642 -18.56 14.29 -21.82
N PRO A 643 -19.60 13.81 -22.51
CA PRO A 643 -19.47 13.32 -23.87
C PRO A 643 -18.82 14.34 -24.78
N GLY A 644 -17.76 13.93 -25.49
CA GLY A 644 -17.02 14.78 -26.42
C GLY A 644 -16.14 15.86 -25.75
N SER A 645 -15.90 15.76 -24.44
CA SER A 645 -14.94 16.64 -23.74
C SER A 645 -13.50 16.38 -24.21
N ALA A 646 -12.60 17.30 -23.86
CA ALA A 646 -11.19 17.24 -24.24
C ALA A 646 -10.44 16.03 -23.67
N ALA A 647 -11.02 15.30 -22.72
CA ALA A 647 -10.43 14.09 -22.11
C ALA A 647 -10.85 12.79 -22.81
N VAL A 648 -11.92 12.83 -23.62
CA VAL A 648 -12.46 11.63 -24.29
C VAL A 648 -11.60 11.26 -25.50
N ASP A 649 -11.29 9.98 -25.69
CA ASP A 649 -10.49 9.42 -26.79
C ASP A 649 -9.08 10.04 -26.92
N ARG A 650 -8.42 10.33 -25.80
CA ARG A 650 -7.10 11.01 -25.78
C ARG A 650 -5.98 10.20 -25.17
N GLY A 651 -6.28 9.04 -24.59
CA GLY A 651 -5.29 8.18 -23.98
C GLY A 651 -4.61 7.23 -24.95
N ALA A 652 -3.50 6.65 -24.50
CA ALA A 652 -2.81 5.56 -25.17
C ALA A 652 -3.38 4.20 -24.72
N VAL A 653 -3.32 3.21 -25.61
CA VAL A 653 -3.64 1.84 -25.27
C VAL A 653 -2.53 1.25 -24.39
N ILE A 654 -2.88 0.82 -23.19
CA ILE A 654 -1.98 0.16 -22.25
C ILE A 654 -2.49 -1.28 -22.08
N PRO A 655 -1.75 -2.30 -22.54
CA PRO A 655 -2.19 -3.69 -22.47
C PRO A 655 -2.56 -4.12 -21.05
N ASN A 656 -3.69 -4.78 -20.87
CA ASN A 656 -4.24 -5.27 -19.59
C ASN A 656 -4.67 -4.15 -18.61
N VAL A 657 -4.61 -2.87 -19.02
CA VAL A 657 -5.10 -1.72 -18.25
C VAL A 657 -6.27 -1.04 -18.95
N THR A 658 -6.17 -0.83 -20.26
CA THR A 658 -7.16 -0.09 -21.03
C THR A 658 -7.82 -0.93 -22.14
N ASP A 659 -7.71 -2.25 -22.13
CA ASP A 659 -8.17 -3.15 -23.19
C ASP A 659 -9.68 -3.06 -23.49
N HIS A 660 -10.47 -2.55 -22.56
CA HIS A 660 -11.94 -2.45 -22.66
C HIS A 660 -12.43 -1.02 -22.86
N TYR A 661 -11.61 -0.16 -23.47
CA TYR A 661 -12.05 1.20 -23.79
C TYR A 661 -13.16 1.20 -24.85
N SER A 662 -13.96 2.26 -24.85
CA SER A 662 -14.96 2.55 -25.89
C SER A 662 -14.52 3.75 -26.72
N GLY A 663 -14.95 3.83 -27.98
CA GLY A 663 -14.53 4.91 -28.86
C GLY A 663 -13.32 4.56 -29.72
N VAL A 664 -12.48 5.55 -30.06
CA VAL A 664 -11.32 5.39 -30.96
C VAL A 664 -10.01 5.23 -30.18
N ALA A 665 -9.97 5.64 -28.92
CA ALA A 665 -8.84 5.49 -28.01
C ALA A 665 -9.35 5.48 -26.55
N PRO A 666 -8.54 5.02 -25.58
CA PRO A 666 -8.90 5.16 -24.16
C PRO A 666 -9.11 6.63 -23.75
N ASP A 667 -9.94 6.85 -22.77
CA ASP A 667 -10.12 8.16 -22.17
C ASP A 667 -9.01 8.48 -21.16
N LEU A 668 -8.82 9.77 -20.89
CA LEU A 668 -7.94 10.21 -19.81
C LEU A 668 -8.67 10.11 -18.46
N GLY A 669 -7.90 9.78 -17.41
CA GLY A 669 -8.42 9.71 -16.04
C GLY A 669 -8.99 8.35 -15.66
N ALA A 670 -9.64 8.33 -14.51
CA ALA A 670 -10.06 7.10 -13.85
C ALA A 670 -11.28 6.42 -14.49
N LEU A 671 -12.14 7.19 -15.13
CA LEU A 671 -13.43 6.73 -15.63
C LEU A 671 -13.49 6.81 -17.16
N GLU A 672 -13.81 5.69 -17.76
CA GLU A 672 -14.05 5.58 -19.20
C GLU A 672 -15.48 6.03 -19.53
N SER A 673 -15.62 6.86 -20.57
CA SER A 673 -16.91 7.38 -21.02
C SER A 673 -17.83 6.26 -21.49
N GLY A 674 -19.06 6.25 -20.98
CA GLY A 674 -20.02 5.20 -21.28
C GLY A 674 -19.86 3.90 -20.48
N ALA A 675 -18.79 3.72 -19.74
CA ALA A 675 -18.63 2.59 -18.84
C ALA A 675 -19.44 2.77 -17.53
N PRO A 676 -19.85 1.66 -16.90
CA PRO A 676 -20.48 1.74 -15.58
C PRO A 676 -19.53 2.38 -14.54
N MET A 677 -20.11 3.17 -13.62
CA MET A 677 -19.35 3.67 -12.48
C MET A 677 -18.83 2.51 -11.64
N PRO A 678 -17.55 2.50 -11.25
CA PRO A 678 -17.06 1.55 -10.27
C PRO A 678 -17.82 1.68 -8.93
N HIS A 679 -18.02 0.57 -8.25
CA HIS A 679 -18.53 0.58 -6.90
C HIS A 679 -17.39 0.90 -5.93
N TYR A 680 -17.56 1.91 -5.11
CA TYR A 680 -16.60 2.30 -4.07
C TYR A 680 -17.22 2.05 -2.70
N GLY A 681 -16.45 1.46 -1.78
CA GLY A 681 -16.92 1.14 -0.44
C GLY A 681 -17.65 -0.21 -0.35
N PRO A 682 -18.24 -0.52 0.81
CA PRO A 682 -18.79 -1.84 1.10
C PRO A 682 -19.93 -2.24 0.14
N ARG A 683 -19.86 -3.48 -0.33
CA ARG A 683 -20.91 -4.14 -1.09
C ARG A 683 -22.03 -4.61 -0.14
N SER A 684 -23.23 -4.78 -0.63
CA SER A 684 -24.38 -5.27 0.14
C SER A 684 -24.31 -6.76 0.43
#